data_e4923b77b8b78c600b6172e16c31dc62
#
_entry.id   e4923b77b8b78c600b6172e16c31dc62
#
_cell.length_a   1.000
_cell.length_b   1.000
_cell.length_c   1.000
_cell.angle_alpha   90.00
_cell.angle_beta   90.00
_cell.angle_gamma   90.00
#
_symmetry.space_group_name_H-M   'P 1'
#
loop_
_entity.id
_entity.type
_entity.pdbx_description
1 polymer ?
#
loop_
_entity_poly.entity_id
_entity_poly.type
_entity_poly.pdbx_seq_one_letter_code
_entity_poly.pdbx_strand_id
1 'polypeptide(L)'
;MDRHRQTPWHTLKLTEVYDILHTSEEGLGDAEAAERLEKHGRNELRSKPPKTILQMLKAQIVDPMVLILIGAAALSAILQEWTEAAVIFIIVIVNAVIGIVQEKKAQSSLEALRNMSAPTAKVLRQGEESVIPASELVVGDIVMLGDGDMVPADMRLIDSANLKVQEASLTGESVPSEKEAEDILPEDCPLGDRSNMAYTSAIVTYGRATGVVVATGMDTEVGNIAGMLDNQDDTDTPLKRKLNAVGKTLTIVGLIVCALIFAIGAFYQRPLIPQFLVAISLAISIIPEGLPATATIVMALGVQRMAKKNALIRKLPAVETLGSATVICSDKTGTLTLNKMTVTHIAVNGDFENGTTTPVENAANQHPAVYKELVYAAALCNDASLDPDRKGEIIGDPTEGALIYLAQAFGIDREALEDDYPRLFEQPFDSERKRMTTVHRINEKWISYTKGAVDEMLPLCTHILTSEGVRPITEADKENITKLCLSMSEGALRVLGFAMRTLMELPTDDDENVEFDMTFVGVTGMIDPPRKEVADSVRTCRQAGIRTIMITGDHKVTALAIAKELDIYREGNTVVSGEELDTMTDDELDDAVKTTTVFARVSPADKLRIIQSLKRTGEVAAMTGDGVNDSPALKAADIGVAMGITGTDVAKDAADMILLDDSFTTIAYAIKEGRRVYRNIQKVIQFLLVGNIAEILTLFVATLFNWDAPLLAVHILWVNLATATLPALALGVDPASKNIMKHKPVKSGTLFEKDLVRRVITQGIFVAAMTTCAYWIGASMGGHVTGQTMAFCVLAFSQMLRAFNQRSNTEPIWVRAEGINPWLIISFVVSALLMACILFVPALQSAFQLTLLDGTQWLIVIGLSLMSILQVEIVKAIKKHIHK
;
A
#
# COMPACT_ATOMS: atom_id res chain seq x y z
N MET A 1 -32.60 -19.22 -16.34
CA MET A 1 -31.94 -18.59 -15.19
C MET A 1 -32.31 -19.25 -13.85
N ASP A 2 -33.51 -19.76 -13.66
CA ASP A 2 -33.92 -20.31 -12.32
C ASP A 2 -33.50 -21.76 -12.02
N ARG A 3 -33.00 -22.54 -12.98
CA ARG A 3 -32.68 -23.95 -12.73
C ARG A 3 -31.35 -24.18 -11.99
N HIS A 4 -30.30 -23.39 -12.25
CA HIS A 4 -28.99 -23.58 -11.60
C HIS A 4 -29.00 -23.16 -10.11
N ARG A 5 -29.81 -22.20 -9.71
CA ARG A 5 -29.99 -21.76 -8.31
C ARG A 5 -30.67 -22.79 -7.40
N GLN A 6 -31.44 -23.72 -7.96
CA GLN A 6 -32.21 -24.71 -7.18
C GLN A 6 -31.62 -26.12 -7.24
N THR A 7 -30.53 -26.33 -7.98
CA THR A 7 -29.91 -27.63 -8.12
C THR A 7 -29.07 -27.95 -6.87
N PRO A 8 -29.35 -29.02 -6.13
CA PRO A 8 -28.57 -29.41 -4.96
C PRO A 8 -27.29 -30.11 -5.40
N TRP A 9 -26.27 -29.33 -5.83
CA TRP A 9 -25.02 -29.81 -6.40
C TRP A 9 -24.28 -30.84 -5.54
N HIS A 10 -24.41 -30.73 -4.20
CA HIS A 10 -23.81 -31.64 -3.23
C HIS A 10 -24.41 -33.05 -3.24
N THR A 11 -25.58 -33.24 -3.85
CA THR A 11 -26.25 -34.53 -3.92
C THR A 11 -25.95 -35.29 -5.21
N LEU A 12 -25.36 -34.62 -6.22
CA LEU A 12 -25.15 -35.12 -7.55
C LEU A 12 -23.80 -35.83 -7.71
N LYS A 13 -23.74 -36.87 -8.54
CA LYS A 13 -22.49 -37.47 -9.00
C LYS A 13 -21.80 -36.54 -9.99
N LEU A 14 -20.48 -36.61 -10.07
CA LEU A 14 -19.69 -35.74 -10.98
C LEU A 14 -20.11 -35.88 -12.45
N THR A 15 -20.47 -37.07 -12.90
CA THR A 15 -20.99 -37.29 -14.27
C THR A 15 -22.27 -36.53 -14.55
N GLU A 16 -23.17 -36.46 -13.57
CA GLU A 16 -24.42 -35.68 -13.68
C GLU A 16 -24.17 -34.19 -13.65
N VAL A 17 -23.17 -33.74 -12.85
CA VAL A 17 -22.75 -32.36 -12.80
C VAL A 17 -22.18 -31.90 -14.14
N TYR A 18 -21.30 -32.68 -14.76
CA TYR A 18 -20.76 -32.40 -16.09
C TYR A 18 -21.83 -32.31 -17.16
N ASP A 19 -22.80 -33.28 -17.14
CA ASP A 19 -23.90 -33.27 -18.08
C ASP A 19 -24.80 -32.04 -17.96
N ILE A 20 -25.11 -31.61 -16.73
CA ILE A 20 -25.95 -30.44 -16.49
C ILE A 20 -25.24 -29.14 -16.87
N LEU A 21 -23.93 -29.07 -16.59
CA LEU A 21 -23.14 -27.88 -16.86
C LEU A 21 -22.59 -27.83 -18.30
N HIS A 22 -22.78 -28.92 -19.08
CA HIS A 22 -22.20 -29.06 -20.43
C HIS A 22 -20.71 -28.76 -20.45
N THR A 23 -19.95 -29.42 -19.56
CA THR A 23 -18.49 -29.28 -19.43
C THR A 23 -17.83 -30.67 -19.35
N SER A 24 -16.53 -30.77 -19.31
CA SER A 24 -15.75 -31.99 -19.19
C SER A 24 -14.59 -31.83 -18.21
N GLU A 25 -13.88 -32.92 -17.92
CA GLU A 25 -12.66 -32.89 -17.10
C GLU A 25 -11.53 -32.04 -17.71
N GLU A 26 -11.54 -31.85 -19.03
CA GLU A 26 -10.59 -30.96 -19.73
C GLU A 26 -11.00 -29.49 -19.69
N GLY A 27 -12.16 -29.16 -19.09
CA GLY A 27 -12.71 -27.83 -19.00
C GLY A 27 -13.40 -27.30 -20.25
N LEU A 28 -13.83 -26.06 -20.24
CA LEU A 28 -14.53 -25.39 -21.33
C LEU A 28 -13.57 -24.92 -22.41
N GLY A 29 -14.09 -24.79 -23.64
CA GLY A 29 -13.38 -24.07 -24.70
C GLY A 29 -13.45 -22.55 -24.52
N ASP A 30 -12.40 -21.81 -24.91
CA ASP A 30 -12.34 -20.35 -24.76
C ASP A 30 -13.52 -19.64 -25.45
N ALA A 31 -13.95 -20.10 -26.62
CA ALA A 31 -15.08 -19.52 -27.32
C ALA A 31 -16.40 -19.72 -26.54
N GLU A 32 -16.60 -20.86 -25.90
CA GLU A 32 -17.77 -21.16 -25.10
C GLU A 32 -17.74 -20.39 -23.78
N ALA A 33 -16.56 -20.28 -23.14
CA ALA A 33 -16.39 -19.46 -21.94
C ALA A 33 -16.71 -17.99 -22.22
N ALA A 34 -16.27 -17.45 -23.37
CA ALA A 34 -16.59 -16.09 -23.79
C ALA A 34 -18.10 -15.88 -24.03
N GLU A 35 -18.79 -16.85 -24.68
CA GLU A 35 -20.24 -16.81 -24.87
C GLU A 35 -21.01 -16.85 -23.54
N ARG A 36 -20.56 -17.71 -22.61
CA ARG A 36 -21.14 -17.80 -21.26
C ARG A 36 -20.94 -16.51 -20.47
N LEU A 37 -19.77 -15.90 -20.59
CA LEU A 37 -19.46 -14.62 -19.95
C LEU A 37 -20.33 -13.47 -20.48
N GLU A 38 -20.58 -13.41 -21.78
CA GLU A 38 -21.48 -12.43 -22.38
C GLU A 38 -22.94 -12.65 -21.93
N LYS A 39 -23.37 -13.90 -21.81
CA LYS A 39 -24.75 -14.26 -21.46
C LYS A 39 -25.06 -14.14 -19.98
N HIS A 40 -24.14 -14.50 -19.10
CA HIS A 40 -24.36 -14.56 -17.63
C HIS A 40 -23.73 -13.38 -16.88
N GLY A 41 -22.84 -12.65 -17.52
CA GLY A 41 -22.10 -11.53 -16.91
C GLY A 41 -20.88 -12.00 -16.14
N ARG A 42 -20.20 -11.02 -15.54
CA ARG A 42 -18.94 -11.25 -14.79
C ARG A 42 -19.21 -11.84 -13.42
N ASN A 43 -18.27 -12.65 -12.93
CA ASN A 43 -18.24 -13.15 -11.56
C ASN A 43 -17.86 -12.04 -10.58
N GLU A 44 -18.82 -11.15 -10.32
CA GLU A 44 -18.66 -10.00 -9.41
C GLU A 44 -19.93 -9.82 -8.59
N LEU A 45 -19.75 -9.48 -7.31
CA LEU A 45 -20.89 -9.05 -6.48
C LEU A 45 -21.36 -7.67 -6.96
N ARG A 46 -22.66 -7.46 -7.05
CA ARG A 46 -23.22 -6.16 -7.44
C ARG A 46 -22.73 -5.07 -6.50
N SER A 47 -21.84 -4.23 -6.97
CA SER A 47 -21.54 -2.96 -6.31
C SER A 47 -22.62 -1.93 -6.67
N LYS A 48 -22.88 -0.96 -5.76
CA LYS A 48 -23.77 0.16 -6.08
C LYS A 48 -23.29 0.80 -7.40
N PRO A 49 -24.16 0.95 -8.40
CA PRO A 49 -23.78 1.57 -9.65
C PRO A 49 -23.24 2.99 -9.40
N PRO A 50 -22.26 3.45 -10.16
CA PRO A 50 -21.72 4.79 -10.03
C PRO A 50 -22.85 5.80 -10.14
N LYS A 51 -22.81 6.85 -9.29
CA LYS A 51 -23.83 7.90 -9.28
C LYS A 51 -23.98 8.48 -10.69
N THR A 52 -25.20 8.52 -11.19
CA THR A 52 -25.48 9.15 -12.47
C THR A 52 -25.28 10.68 -12.38
N ILE A 53 -25.03 11.34 -13.52
CA ILE A 53 -24.91 12.81 -13.57
C ILE A 53 -26.15 13.49 -12.94
N LEU A 54 -27.32 12.92 -13.12
CA LEU A 54 -28.57 13.46 -12.53
C LEU A 54 -28.61 13.34 -11.00
N GLN A 55 -28.09 12.23 -10.47
CA GLN A 55 -27.95 12.03 -9.02
C GLN A 55 -26.89 12.96 -8.41
N MET A 56 -25.76 13.17 -9.12
CA MET A 56 -24.75 14.14 -8.71
C MET A 56 -25.33 15.56 -8.73
N LEU A 57 -26.06 15.94 -9.77
CA LEU A 57 -26.74 17.24 -9.87
C LEU A 57 -27.76 17.42 -8.73
N LYS A 58 -28.59 16.40 -8.46
CA LYS A 58 -29.54 16.45 -7.33
C LYS A 58 -28.80 16.63 -6.01
N ALA A 59 -27.70 15.91 -5.77
CA ALA A 59 -26.91 16.05 -4.56
C ALA A 59 -26.32 17.47 -4.40
N GLN A 60 -25.88 18.09 -5.48
CA GLN A 60 -25.39 19.46 -5.50
C GLN A 60 -26.51 20.48 -5.22
N ILE A 61 -27.70 20.31 -5.80
CA ILE A 61 -28.84 21.23 -5.59
C ILE A 61 -29.41 21.13 -4.18
N VAL A 62 -29.42 19.94 -3.57
CA VAL A 62 -29.92 19.70 -2.21
C VAL A 62 -28.88 20.11 -1.15
N ASP A 63 -27.68 20.47 -1.54
CA ASP A 63 -26.68 21.00 -0.61
C ASP A 63 -27.25 22.24 0.10
N PRO A 64 -27.19 22.33 1.45
CA PRO A 64 -27.75 23.42 2.21
C PRO A 64 -27.29 24.80 1.77
N MET A 65 -26.05 24.91 1.28
CA MET A 65 -25.51 26.18 0.80
C MET A 65 -26.10 26.59 -0.56
N VAL A 66 -26.21 25.65 -1.47
CA VAL A 66 -26.84 25.91 -2.77
C VAL A 66 -28.29 26.30 -2.58
N LEU A 67 -29.02 25.68 -1.62
CA LEU A 67 -30.35 26.08 -1.25
C LEU A 67 -30.43 27.49 -0.70
N ILE A 68 -29.48 27.92 0.16
CA ILE A 68 -29.37 29.29 0.66
C ILE A 68 -29.11 30.26 -0.49
N LEU A 69 -28.22 29.93 -1.42
CA LEU A 69 -27.92 30.74 -2.62
C LEU A 69 -29.14 30.90 -3.54
N ILE A 70 -29.88 29.81 -3.76
CA ILE A 70 -31.11 29.84 -4.55
C ILE A 70 -32.15 30.73 -3.83
N GLY A 71 -32.23 30.62 -2.50
CA GLY A 71 -33.10 31.48 -1.67
C GLY A 71 -32.70 32.96 -1.75
N ALA A 72 -31.39 33.25 -1.72
CA ALA A 72 -30.85 34.60 -1.90
C ALA A 72 -31.16 35.16 -3.29
N ALA A 73 -30.95 34.38 -4.35
CA ALA A 73 -31.29 34.75 -5.72
C ALA A 73 -32.77 35.01 -5.92
N ALA A 74 -33.65 34.19 -5.31
CA ALA A 74 -35.09 34.40 -5.33
C ALA A 74 -35.47 35.68 -4.58
N LEU A 75 -34.85 35.97 -3.43
CA LEU A 75 -35.09 37.18 -2.68
C LEU A 75 -34.65 38.44 -3.44
N SER A 76 -33.46 38.41 -4.05
CA SER A 76 -32.99 39.52 -4.95
C SER A 76 -33.90 39.72 -6.14
N ALA A 77 -34.45 38.67 -6.73
CA ALA A 77 -35.42 38.77 -7.81
C ALA A 77 -36.75 39.39 -7.35
N ILE A 78 -37.24 39.06 -6.13
CA ILE A 78 -38.46 39.65 -5.53
C ILE A 78 -38.25 41.14 -5.29
N LEU A 79 -37.02 41.53 -4.91
CA LEU A 79 -36.63 42.92 -4.70
C LEU A 79 -36.37 43.71 -6.00
N GLN A 80 -36.59 43.07 -7.16
CA GLN A 80 -36.33 43.61 -8.49
C GLN A 80 -34.89 43.87 -8.85
N GLU A 81 -33.94 43.31 -8.07
CA GLU A 81 -32.48 43.31 -8.34
C GLU A 81 -32.11 42.17 -9.30
N TRP A 82 -32.66 42.23 -10.53
CA TRP A 82 -32.54 41.14 -11.53
C TRP A 82 -31.10 40.81 -11.90
N THR A 83 -30.22 41.80 -11.89
CA THR A 83 -28.78 41.63 -12.21
C THR A 83 -28.09 40.76 -11.16
N GLU A 84 -28.32 41.05 -9.88
CA GLU A 84 -27.74 40.27 -8.78
C GLU A 84 -28.29 38.83 -8.76
N ALA A 85 -29.60 38.69 -8.91
CA ALA A 85 -30.28 37.38 -8.99
C ALA A 85 -29.70 36.52 -10.14
N ALA A 86 -29.52 37.12 -11.33
CA ALA A 86 -28.95 36.42 -12.48
C ALA A 86 -27.51 36.01 -12.26
N VAL A 87 -26.68 36.85 -11.66
CA VAL A 87 -25.27 36.53 -11.38
C VAL A 87 -25.15 35.43 -10.35
N ILE A 88 -25.91 35.49 -9.25
CA ILE A 88 -25.92 34.42 -8.24
C ILE A 88 -26.35 33.10 -8.88
N PHE A 89 -27.38 33.10 -9.72
CA PHE A 89 -27.85 31.89 -10.39
C PHE A 89 -26.82 31.30 -11.36
N ILE A 90 -26.11 32.14 -12.13
CA ILE A 90 -25.05 31.71 -13.02
C ILE A 90 -23.91 31.08 -12.19
N ILE A 91 -23.52 31.68 -11.07
CA ILE A 91 -22.47 31.14 -10.19
C ILE A 91 -22.90 29.80 -9.60
N VAL A 92 -24.15 29.63 -9.20
CA VAL A 92 -24.69 28.35 -8.73
C VAL A 92 -24.56 27.27 -9.81
N ILE A 93 -24.90 27.59 -11.06
CA ILE A 93 -24.73 26.66 -12.19
C ILE A 93 -23.27 26.30 -12.39
N VAL A 94 -22.39 27.28 -12.41
CA VAL A 94 -20.93 27.05 -12.60
C VAL A 94 -20.36 26.20 -11.47
N ASN A 95 -20.76 26.49 -10.21
CA ASN A 95 -20.33 25.72 -9.05
C ASN A 95 -20.82 24.25 -9.13
N ALA A 96 -22.08 24.04 -9.50
CA ALA A 96 -22.64 22.70 -9.70
C ALA A 96 -21.90 21.93 -10.81
N VAL A 97 -21.57 22.57 -11.92
CA VAL A 97 -20.78 21.95 -13.00
C VAL A 97 -19.39 21.56 -12.51
N ILE A 98 -18.69 22.45 -11.80
CA ILE A 98 -17.36 22.17 -11.24
C ILE A 98 -17.45 21.03 -10.22
N GLY A 99 -18.44 21.05 -9.34
CA GLY A 99 -18.68 19.98 -8.35
C GLY A 99 -18.90 18.62 -9.01
N ILE A 100 -19.74 18.56 -10.06
CA ILE A 100 -19.96 17.32 -10.83
C ILE A 100 -18.66 16.83 -11.52
N VAL A 101 -17.89 17.73 -12.12
CA VAL A 101 -16.61 17.37 -12.76
C VAL A 101 -15.62 16.82 -11.73
N GLN A 102 -15.54 17.45 -10.56
CA GLN A 102 -14.67 16.99 -9.46
C GLN A 102 -15.12 15.61 -8.93
N GLU A 103 -16.41 15.43 -8.65
CA GLU A 103 -16.99 14.15 -8.19
C GLU A 103 -16.73 13.04 -9.21
N LYS A 104 -17.00 13.29 -10.49
CA LYS A 104 -16.75 12.33 -11.58
C LYS A 104 -15.28 11.95 -11.68
N LYS A 105 -14.36 12.92 -11.57
CA LYS A 105 -12.93 12.66 -11.61
C LYS A 105 -12.45 11.85 -10.41
N ALA A 106 -12.96 12.15 -9.22
CA ALA A 106 -12.68 11.37 -8.01
C ALA A 106 -13.18 9.93 -8.15
N GLN A 107 -14.42 9.73 -8.63
CA GLN A 107 -15.03 8.43 -8.83
C GLN A 107 -14.29 7.58 -9.88
N SER A 108 -13.96 8.16 -11.05
CA SER A 108 -13.20 7.46 -12.09
C SER A 108 -11.79 7.05 -11.62
N SER A 109 -11.15 7.88 -10.78
CA SER A 109 -9.85 7.53 -10.20
C SER A 109 -9.94 6.36 -9.22
N LEU A 110 -11.03 6.25 -8.46
CA LEU A 110 -11.30 5.14 -7.53
C LEU A 110 -11.62 3.84 -8.29
N GLU A 111 -12.39 3.92 -9.36
CA GLU A 111 -12.77 2.78 -10.19
C GLU A 111 -11.54 2.17 -10.91
N ALA A 112 -10.65 3.02 -11.44
CA ALA A 112 -9.40 2.57 -12.02
C ALA A 112 -8.51 1.80 -11.03
N LEU A 113 -8.52 2.17 -9.75
CA LEU A 113 -7.79 1.46 -8.69
C LEU A 113 -8.40 0.10 -8.36
N ARG A 114 -9.74 0.03 -8.32
CA ARG A 114 -10.46 -1.22 -8.05
C ARG A 114 -10.12 -2.29 -9.09
N ASN A 115 -10.04 -1.89 -10.36
CA ASN A 115 -9.70 -2.79 -11.48
C ASN A 115 -8.25 -3.30 -11.44
N MET A 116 -7.33 -2.58 -10.79
CA MET A 116 -5.94 -3.01 -10.64
C MET A 116 -5.73 -4.05 -9.53
N SER A 117 -6.71 -4.27 -8.66
CA SER A 117 -6.67 -5.17 -7.51
C SER A 117 -7.59 -6.39 -7.67
N ALA A 118 -8.02 -6.69 -8.90
CA ALA A 118 -8.90 -7.82 -9.15
C ALA A 118 -8.19 -9.15 -8.83
N PRO A 119 -8.83 -10.08 -8.07
CA PRO A 119 -8.28 -11.40 -7.82
C PRO A 119 -8.18 -12.20 -9.13
N THR A 120 -7.26 -13.17 -9.16
CA THR A 120 -7.07 -14.10 -10.28
C THR A 120 -7.49 -15.50 -9.87
N ALA A 121 -7.74 -16.36 -10.85
CA ALA A 121 -8.04 -17.77 -10.65
C ALA A 121 -7.23 -18.63 -11.63
N LYS A 122 -6.76 -19.78 -11.17
CA LYS A 122 -6.11 -20.79 -12.00
C LYS A 122 -7.20 -21.70 -12.58
N VAL A 123 -7.31 -21.73 -13.89
CA VAL A 123 -8.34 -22.51 -14.58
C VAL A 123 -7.73 -23.51 -15.54
N LEU A 124 -8.41 -24.62 -15.72
CA LEU A 124 -8.13 -25.61 -16.76
C LEU A 124 -9.16 -25.43 -17.88
N ARG A 125 -8.72 -25.03 -19.07
CA ARG A 125 -9.54 -24.90 -20.28
C ARG A 125 -8.88 -25.66 -21.42
N GLN A 126 -9.63 -26.56 -22.06
CA GLN A 126 -9.13 -27.42 -23.14
C GLN A 126 -7.88 -28.23 -22.75
N GLY A 127 -7.77 -28.63 -21.48
CA GLY A 127 -6.61 -29.35 -20.95
C GLY A 127 -5.36 -28.50 -20.72
N GLU A 128 -5.43 -27.17 -20.95
CA GLU A 128 -4.33 -26.23 -20.67
C GLU A 128 -4.62 -25.42 -19.42
N GLU A 129 -3.62 -25.32 -18.53
CA GLU A 129 -3.68 -24.48 -17.35
C GLU A 129 -3.45 -23.01 -17.73
N SER A 130 -4.28 -22.12 -17.23
CA SER A 130 -4.14 -20.68 -17.44
C SER A 130 -4.57 -19.89 -16.20
N VAL A 131 -4.04 -18.68 -16.04
CA VAL A 131 -4.42 -17.75 -14.97
C VAL A 131 -5.25 -16.63 -15.57
N ILE A 132 -6.51 -16.53 -15.14
CA ILE A 132 -7.44 -15.52 -15.63
C ILE A 132 -7.89 -14.61 -14.47
N PRO A 133 -8.40 -13.37 -14.74
CA PRO A 133 -9.11 -12.61 -13.73
C PRO A 133 -10.31 -13.42 -13.18
N ALA A 134 -10.44 -13.50 -11.85
CA ALA A 134 -11.56 -14.24 -11.22
C ALA A 134 -12.93 -13.70 -11.66
N SER A 135 -13.02 -12.43 -12.06
CA SER A 135 -14.22 -11.84 -12.64
C SER A 135 -14.64 -12.40 -14.02
N GLU A 136 -13.76 -13.15 -14.68
CA GLU A 136 -14.00 -13.76 -16.00
C GLU A 136 -14.34 -15.26 -15.90
N LEU A 137 -14.44 -15.78 -14.65
CA LEU A 137 -14.94 -17.13 -14.41
C LEU A 137 -16.42 -17.25 -14.80
N VAL A 138 -16.73 -18.38 -15.41
CA VAL A 138 -18.09 -18.74 -15.81
C VAL A 138 -18.48 -20.09 -15.22
N VAL A 139 -19.77 -20.33 -15.09
CA VAL A 139 -20.31 -21.63 -14.67
C VAL A 139 -19.88 -22.70 -15.65
N GLY A 140 -19.25 -23.78 -15.15
CA GLY A 140 -18.67 -24.87 -15.90
C GLY A 140 -17.15 -24.78 -16.09
N ASP A 141 -16.49 -23.67 -15.72
CA ASP A 141 -15.02 -23.62 -15.65
C ASP A 141 -14.49 -24.61 -14.61
N ILE A 142 -13.32 -25.18 -14.86
CA ILE A 142 -12.59 -25.99 -13.88
C ILE A 142 -11.53 -25.12 -13.24
N VAL A 143 -11.55 -25.02 -11.91
CA VAL A 143 -10.65 -24.20 -11.11
C VAL A 143 -9.79 -25.10 -10.24
N MET A 144 -8.50 -24.76 -10.18
CA MET A 144 -7.51 -25.42 -9.33
C MET A 144 -7.27 -24.55 -8.09
N LEU A 145 -7.30 -25.19 -6.92
CA LEU A 145 -7.08 -24.58 -5.61
C LEU A 145 -5.87 -25.19 -4.93
N GLY A 146 -5.05 -24.35 -4.31
CA GLY A 146 -3.93 -24.75 -3.48
C GLY A 146 -3.95 -24.04 -2.12
N ASP A 147 -3.01 -24.40 -1.27
CA ASP A 147 -2.84 -23.80 0.05
C ASP A 147 -2.69 -22.28 -0.04
N GLY A 148 -3.49 -21.56 0.72
CA GLY A 148 -3.52 -20.10 0.75
C GLY A 148 -4.34 -19.41 -0.35
N ASP A 149 -4.96 -20.18 -1.26
CA ASP A 149 -5.86 -19.62 -2.27
C ASP A 149 -7.22 -19.29 -1.66
N MET A 150 -7.85 -18.25 -2.20
CA MET A 150 -9.25 -17.93 -1.90
C MET A 150 -10.14 -18.54 -2.98
N VAL A 151 -11.19 -19.26 -2.55
CA VAL A 151 -12.17 -19.86 -3.46
C VAL A 151 -12.87 -18.77 -4.26
N PRO A 152 -12.69 -18.70 -5.60
CA PRO A 152 -13.13 -17.55 -6.40
C PRO A 152 -14.61 -17.57 -6.81
N ALA A 153 -15.25 -18.73 -6.75
CA ALA A 153 -16.65 -18.95 -7.09
C ALA A 153 -17.18 -20.16 -6.33
N ASP A 154 -18.51 -20.37 -6.24
CA ASP A 154 -19.01 -21.62 -5.67
C ASP A 154 -18.74 -22.78 -6.61
N MET A 155 -18.16 -23.84 -6.07
CA MET A 155 -17.75 -24.99 -6.87
C MET A 155 -18.08 -26.33 -6.23
N ARG A 156 -18.34 -27.34 -7.08
CA ARG A 156 -18.40 -28.76 -6.73
C ARG A 156 -17.00 -29.35 -6.92
N LEU A 157 -16.43 -29.91 -5.86
CA LEU A 157 -15.09 -30.51 -5.92
C LEU A 157 -15.09 -31.74 -6.81
N ILE A 158 -14.08 -31.87 -7.65
CA ILE A 158 -13.82 -32.98 -8.57
C ILE A 158 -12.80 -33.94 -7.95
N ASP A 159 -11.72 -33.37 -7.42
CA ASP A 159 -10.62 -34.06 -6.74
C ASP A 159 -10.16 -33.21 -5.53
N SER A 160 -9.72 -33.89 -4.46
CA SER A 160 -9.21 -33.26 -3.25
C SER A 160 -8.13 -34.10 -2.60
N ALA A 161 -7.06 -33.47 -2.16
CA ALA A 161 -5.96 -34.10 -1.43
C ALA A 161 -5.73 -33.35 -0.10
N ASN A 162 -6.21 -33.94 1.00
CA ASN A 162 -6.12 -33.40 2.36
C ASN A 162 -6.64 -31.95 2.46
N LEU A 163 -7.68 -31.62 1.70
CA LEU A 163 -8.20 -30.25 1.60
C LEU A 163 -8.88 -29.83 2.90
N LYS A 164 -8.43 -28.71 3.45
CA LYS A 164 -9.08 -28.01 4.57
C LYS A 164 -9.42 -26.59 4.18
N VAL A 165 -10.68 -26.19 4.38
CA VAL A 165 -11.20 -24.90 3.95
C VAL A 165 -11.82 -24.16 5.14
N GLN A 166 -11.42 -22.94 5.36
CA GLN A 166 -12.01 -22.06 6.37
C GLN A 166 -13.20 -21.30 5.77
N GLU A 167 -14.40 -21.60 6.25
CA GLU A 167 -15.67 -21.06 5.77
C GLU A 167 -16.34 -20.12 6.80
N ALA A 168 -15.55 -19.50 7.67
CA ALA A 168 -16.03 -18.65 8.76
C ALA A 168 -16.98 -17.52 8.33
N SER A 169 -16.82 -17.01 7.11
CA SER A 169 -17.69 -15.98 6.52
C SER A 169 -19.11 -16.47 6.24
N LEU A 170 -19.30 -17.77 6.07
CA LEU A 170 -20.59 -18.39 5.75
C LEU A 170 -21.19 -19.13 6.95
N THR A 171 -20.37 -19.86 7.69
CA THR A 171 -20.80 -20.73 8.78
C THR A 171 -20.70 -20.07 10.16
N GLY A 172 -19.86 -19.05 10.30
CA GLY A 172 -19.50 -18.44 11.59
C GLY A 172 -18.48 -19.23 12.38
N GLU A 173 -18.06 -20.41 11.91
CA GLU A 173 -17.11 -21.29 12.56
C GLU A 173 -15.68 -20.98 12.11
N SER A 174 -14.76 -20.78 13.06
CA SER A 174 -13.36 -20.43 12.75
C SER A 174 -12.46 -21.64 12.51
N VAL A 175 -12.95 -22.86 12.80
CA VAL A 175 -12.19 -24.09 12.57
C VAL A 175 -12.33 -24.50 11.11
N PRO A 176 -11.21 -24.79 10.39
CA PRO A 176 -11.30 -25.27 9.02
C PRO A 176 -12.04 -26.61 8.92
N SER A 177 -12.94 -26.72 7.95
CA SER A 177 -13.65 -27.96 7.61
C SER A 177 -12.85 -28.80 6.63
N GLU A 178 -12.81 -30.10 6.85
CA GLU A 178 -12.24 -31.06 5.90
C GLU A 178 -13.20 -31.26 4.72
N LYS A 179 -12.64 -31.37 3.52
CA LYS A 179 -13.40 -31.47 2.28
C LYS A 179 -13.01 -32.74 1.52
N GLU A 180 -14.02 -33.46 1.09
CA GLU A 180 -13.89 -34.75 0.40
C GLU A 180 -14.70 -34.72 -0.90
N ALA A 181 -14.01 -34.77 -2.05
CA ALA A 181 -14.65 -34.64 -3.35
C ALA A 181 -15.60 -35.82 -3.70
N GLU A 182 -15.30 -37.00 -3.20
CA GLU A 182 -16.03 -38.23 -3.51
C GLU A 182 -17.37 -38.36 -2.76
N ASP A 183 -17.61 -37.55 -1.74
CA ASP A 183 -18.83 -37.58 -0.94
C ASP A 183 -20.07 -37.26 -1.77
N ILE A 184 -21.17 -37.98 -1.49
CA ILE A 184 -22.51 -37.67 -1.99
C ILE A 184 -23.37 -37.41 -0.75
N LEU A 185 -23.91 -36.22 -0.60
CA LEU A 185 -24.56 -35.79 0.61
C LEU A 185 -26.09 -35.71 0.45
N PRO A 186 -26.89 -35.88 1.51
CA PRO A 186 -28.34 -35.73 1.47
C PRO A 186 -28.76 -34.31 1.12
N GLU A 187 -29.97 -34.17 0.55
CA GLU A 187 -30.48 -32.85 0.08
C GLU A 187 -30.65 -31.82 1.19
N ASP A 188 -30.94 -32.28 2.40
CA ASP A 188 -31.12 -31.47 3.62
C ASP A 188 -29.82 -31.17 4.38
N CYS A 189 -28.64 -31.51 3.80
CA CYS A 189 -27.33 -31.26 4.40
C CYS A 189 -27.11 -29.74 4.61
N PRO A 190 -26.81 -29.29 5.84
CA PRO A 190 -26.50 -27.90 6.13
C PRO A 190 -25.28 -27.43 5.34
N LEU A 191 -25.21 -26.12 5.04
CA LEU A 191 -24.17 -25.54 4.19
C LEU A 191 -22.75 -25.81 4.71
N GLY A 192 -22.53 -25.72 6.01
CA GLY A 192 -21.22 -25.94 6.65
C GLY A 192 -20.75 -27.40 6.63
N ASP A 193 -21.67 -28.36 6.47
CA ASP A 193 -21.39 -29.80 6.48
C ASP A 193 -21.22 -30.37 5.06
N ARG A 194 -21.30 -29.53 4.02
CA ARG A 194 -21.16 -29.96 2.62
C ARG A 194 -19.69 -30.15 2.28
N SER A 195 -19.16 -31.35 2.59
CA SER A 195 -17.76 -31.73 2.39
C SER A 195 -17.30 -31.69 0.94
N ASN A 196 -18.20 -31.92 -0.02
CA ASN A 196 -17.91 -31.98 -1.46
C ASN A 196 -18.08 -30.64 -2.20
N MET A 197 -18.27 -29.54 -1.45
CA MET A 197 -18.46 -28.20 -2.00
C MET A 197 -17.44 -27.23 -1.42
N ALA A 198 -17.00 -26.25 -2.22
CA ALA A 198 -16.23 -25.09 -1.78
C ALA A 198 -16.93 -23.81 -2.21
N TYR A 199 -17.00 -22.84 -1.31
CA TYR A 199 -17.81 -21.64 -1.50
C TYR A 199 -16.97 -20.38 -1.66
N THR A 200 -17.46 -19.45 -2.45
CA THR A 200 -16.82 -18.13 -2.69
C THR A 200 -16.37 -17.46 -1.40
N SER A 201 -15.16 -16.89 -1.42
CA SER A 201 -14.53 -16.18 -0.30
C SER A 201 -14.12 -17.07 0.88
N ALA A 202 -14.27 -18.40 0.78
CA ALA A 202 -13.65 -19.34 1.70
C ALA A 202 -12.15 -19.45 1.42
N ILE A 203 -11.37 -19.86 2.42
CA ILE A 203 -9.90 -19.86 2.37
C ILE A 203 -9.39 -21.29 2.46
N VAL A 204 -8.58 -21.71 1.50
CA VAL A 204 -7.87 -23.00 1.56
C VAL A 204 -6.73 -22.86 2.58
N THR A 205 -6.82 -23.57 3.69
CA THR A 205 -5.83 -23.51 4.78
C THR A 205 -4.81 -24.63 4.71
N TYR A 206 -5.13 -25.70 3.97
CA TYR A 206 -4.24 -26.84 3.76
C TYR A 206 -4.71 -27.70 2.59
N GLY A 207 -3.78 -28.29 1.85
CA GLY A 207 -4.05 -29.25 0.78
C GLY A 207 -4.33 -28.59 -0.58
N ARG A 208 -4.86 -29.39 -1.50
CA ARG A 208 -5.19 -28.96 -2.87
C ARG A 208 -6.47 -29.59 -3.35
N ALA A 209 -7.13 -28.93 -4.30
CA ALA A 209 -8.31 -29.48 -4.94
C ALA A 209 -8.50 -28.93 -6.35
N THR A 210 -9.29 -29.66 -7.12
CA THR A 210 -9.85 -29.20 -8.40
C THR A 210 -11.37 -29.23 -8.28
N GLY A 211 -12.05 -28.18 -8.77
CA GLY A 211 -13.51 -28.10 -8.69
C GLY A 211 -14.11 -27.46 -9.94
N VAL A 212 -15.35 -27.82 -10.25
CA VAL A 212 -16.12 -27.20 -11.33
C VAL A 212 -17.01 -26.09 -10.77
N VAL A 213 -16.97 -24.93 -11.39
CA VAL A 213 -17.76 -23.74 -10.99
C VAL A 213 -19.24 -24.00 -11.24
N VAL A 214 -20.05 -23.91 -10.20
CA VAL A 214 -21.51 -24.14 -10.25
C VAL A 214 -22.33 -22.85 -10.10
N ALA A 215 -21.76 -21.80 -9.47
CA ALA A 215 -22.40 -20.50 -9.36
C ALA A 215 -21.35 -19.37 -9.33
N THR A 216 -21.70 -18.21 -9.90
CA THR A 216 -20.84 -17.03 -10.00
C THR A 216 -21.57 -15.75 -9.54
N GLY A 217 -20.84 -14.78 -9.04
CA GLY A 217 -21.33 -13.45 -8.68
C GLY A 217 -22.49 -13.46 -7.68
N MET A 218 -23.60 -12.84 -8.05
CA MET A 218 -24.79 -12.75 -7.18
C MET A 218 -25.55 -14.05 -7.02
N ASP A 219 -25.19 -15.09 -7.78
CA ASP A 219 -25.84 -16.41 -7.70
C ASP A 219 -25.09 -17.35 -6.72
N THR A 220 -23.92 -16.94 -6.20
CA THR A 220 -23.19 -17.64 -5.12
C THR A 220 -23.88 -17.51 -3.77
N GLU A 221 -23.54 -18.36 -2.79
CA GLU A 221 -24.09 -18.25 -1.42
C GLU A 221 -23.71 -16.90 -0.78
N VAL A 222 -22.47 -16.44 -0.98
CA VAL A 222 -22.07 -15.09 -0.54
C VAL A 222 -22.85 -14.00 -1.27
N GLY A 223 -23.12 -14.18 -2.57
CA GLY A 223 -23.94 -13.26 -3.35
C GLY A 223 -25.36 -13.14 -2.84
N ASN A 224 -25.96 -14.26 -2.39
CA ASN A 224 -27.29 -14.31 -1.78
C ASN A 224 -27.31 -13.51 -0.45
N ILE A 225 -26.30 -13.68 0.40
CA ILE A 225 -26.14 -12.92 1.65
C ILE A 225 -25.94 -11.43 1.36
N ALA A 226 -25.09 -11.09 0.39
CA ALA A 226 -24.84 -9.71 -0.01
C ALA A 226 -26.12 -9.02 -0.51
N GLY A 227 -26.98 -9.74 -1.25
CA GLY A 227 -28.27 -9.24 -1.70
C GLY A 227 -29.24 -8.87 -0.56
N MET A 228 -29.12 -9.54 0.60
CA MET A 228 -29.93 -9.25 1.80
C MET A 228 -29.40 -8.03 2.59
N LEU A 229 -28.11 -7.68 2.40
CA LEU A 229 -27.41 -6.62 3.13
C LEU A 229 -27.31 -5.28 2.37
N ASP A 230 -27.99 -5.11 1.26
CA ASP A 230 -27.86 -3.99 0.28
C ASP A 230 -28.15 -2.57 0.84
N ASN A 231 -28.28 -2.41 2.15
CA ASN A 231 -28.58 -1.13 2.83
C ASN A 231 -27.44 -0.58 3.72
N GLN A 232 -26.23 -1.11 3.67
CA GLN A 232 -25.15 -0.50 4.43
C GLN A 232 -24.51 0.65 3.64
N ASP A 233 -24.58 1.86 4.22
CA ASP A 233 -23.94 3.05 3.68
C ASP A 233 -22.41 2.90 3.66
N ASP A 234 -21.78 3.40 2.57
CA ASP A 234 -20.32 3.53 2.46
C ASP A 234 -19.76 4.27 3.69
N THR A 235 -18.92 3.61 4.47
CA THR A 235 -18.31 4.22 5.65
C THR A 235 -17.32 5.29 5.21
N ASP A 236 -17.59 6.55 5.57
CA ASP A 236 -16.68 7.69 5.34
C ASP A 236 -15.26 7.40 5.87
N THR A 237 -14.23 7.78 5.09
CA THR A 237 -12.83 7.67 5.53
C THR A 237 -12.59 8.51 6.80
N PRO A 238 -11.62 8.13 7.67
CA PRO A 238 -11.28 8.91 8.87
C PRO A 238 -10.98 10.38 8.54
N LEU A 239 -10.27 10.65 7.46
CA LEU A 239 -10.00 12.00 6.97
C LEU A 239 -11.29 12.74 6.61
N LYS A 240 -12.21 12.11 5.86
CA LYS A 240 -13.48 12.72 5.48
C LYS A 240 -14.34 13.04 6.70
N ARG A 241 -14.38 12.15 7.70
CA ARG A 241 -15.06 12.40 9.00
C ARG A 241 -14.46 13.59 9.72
N LYS A 242 -13.12 13.70 9.80
CA LYS A 242 -12.42 14.84 10.42
C LYS A 242 -12.70 16.15 9.67
N LEU A 243 -12.66 16.14 8.32
CA LEU A 243 -12.98 17.30 7.51
C LEU A 243 -14.43 17.75 7.67
N ASN A 244 -15.36 16.81 7.71
CA ASN A 244 -16.79 17.08 7.95
C ASN A 244 -17.02 17.65 9.36
N ALA A 245 -16.31 17.15 10.39
CA ALA A 245 -16.37 17.70 11.75
C ALA A 245 -15.90 19.13 11.81
N VAL A 246 -14.82 19.46 11.10
CA VAL A 246 -14.31 20.83 10.96
C VAL A 246 -15.30 21.71 10.20
N GLY A 247 -15.84 21.23 9.08
CA GLY A 247 -16.89 21.92 8.34
C GLY A 247 -18.07 22.28 9.25
N LYS A 248 -18.55 21.32 10.05
CA LYS A 248 -19.62 21.55 11.03
C LYS A 248 -19.25 22.60 12.08
N THR A 249 -18.04 22.56 12.60
CA THR A 249 -17.57 23.56 13.59
C THR A 249 -17.50 24.94 12.97
N LEU A 250 -16.96 25.07 11.75
CA LEU A 250 -16.91 26.33 11.03
C LEU A 250 -18.31 26.86 10.72
N THR A 251 -19.27 26.03 10.35
CA THR A 251 -20.68 26.40 10.13
C THR A 251 -21.27 26.98 11.40
N ILE A 252 -21.07 26.36 12.56
CA ILE A 252 -21.57 26.90 13.86
C ILE A 252 -20.95 28.25 14.17
N VAL A 253 -19.61 28.37 14.05
CA VAL A 253 -18.90 29.65 14.27
C VAL A 253 -19.46 30.72 13.32
N GLY A 254 -19.67 30.34 12.08
CA GLY A 254 -20.22 31.23 11.06
C GLY A 254 -21.63 31.73 11.38
N LEU A 255 -22.50 30.85 11.78
CA LEU A 255 -23.86 31.23 12.19
C LEU A 255 -23.85 32.21 13.39
N ILE A 256 -22.92 32.01 14.33
CA ILE A 256 -22.72 32.94 15.45
C ILE A 256 -22.26 34.31 14.95
N VAL A 257 -21.29 34.35 14.02
CA VAL A 257 -20.79 35.60 13.45
C VAL A 257 -21.89 36.29 12.60
N CYS A 258 -22.68 35.54 11.83
CA CYS A 258 -23.83 36.08 11.09
C CYS A 258 -24.84 36.71 12.05
N ALA A 259 -25.17 36.03 13.13
CA ALA A 259 -26.09 36.57 14.16
C ALA A 259 -25.56 37.84 14.82
N LEU A 260 -24.26 37.88 15.11
CA LEU A 260 -23.59 39.08 15.65
C LEU A 260 -23.64 40.25 14.66
N ILE A 261 -23.30 40.02 13.38
CA ILE A 261 -23.35 41.04 12.33
C ILE A 261 -24.77 41.59 12.17
N PHE A 262 -25.76 40.67 12.18
CA PHE A 262 -27.18 41.07 12.10
C PHE A 262 -27.60 41.89 13.31
N ALA A 263 -27.21 41.50 14.52
CA ALA A 263 -27.48 42.25 15.76
C ALA A 263 -26.84 43.64 15.79
N ILE A 264 -25.54 43.73 15.34
CA ILE A 264 -24.83 45.00 15.22
C ILE A 264 -25.51 45.91 14.19
N GLY A 265 -25.90 45.36 13.04
CA GLY A 265 -26.64 46.11 12.01
C GLY A 265 -28.01 46.62 12.47
N ALA A 266 -28.74 45.82 13.23
CA ALA A 266 -29.98 46.22 13.87
C ALA A 266 -29.79 47.34 14.91
N PHE A 267 -28.71 47.28 15.70
CA PHE A 267 -28.31 48.32 16.64
C PHE A 267 -28.04 49.65 15.94
N TYR A 268 -27.42 49.64 14.73
CA TYR A 268 -27.23 50.82 13.92
C TYR A 268 -28.44 51.24 13.08
N GLN A 269 -29.61 50.61 13.30
CA GLN A 269 -30.84 50.85 12.56
C GLN A 269 -30.72 50.73 11.03
N ARG A 270 -29.87 49.83 10.56
CA ARG A 270 -29.73 49.56 9.13
C ARG A 270 -30.99 48.90 8.57
N PRO A 271 -31.28 49.10 7.28
CA PRO A 271 -32.36 48.37 6.63
C PRO A 271 -32.19 46.86 6.77
N LEU A 272 -33.20 46.14 7.24
CA LEU A 272 -33.12 44.70 7.56
C LEU A 272 -32.77 43.86 6.35
N ILE A 273 -33.25 44.18 5.15
CA ILE A 273 -33.05 43.37 3.93
C ILE A 273 -31.63 43.39 3.45
N PRO A 274 -30.93 44.55 3.22
CA PRO A 274 -29.52 44.59 2.88
C PRO A 274 -28.64 43.93 3.95
N GLN A 275 -28.97 44.10 5.23
CA GLN A 275 -28.26 43.47 6.32
C GLN A 275 -28.37 41.94 6.32
N PHE A 276 -29.54 41.40 5.96
CA PHE A 276 -29.76 39.97 5.80
C PHE A 276 -28.96 39.41 4.64
N LEU A 277 -28.88 40.11 3.50
CA LEU A 277 -28.05 39.71 2.36
C LEU A 277 -26.55 39.69 2.71
N VAL A 278 -26.05 40.66 3.49
CA VAL A 278 -24.66 40.64 4.00
C VAL A 278 -24.43 39.44 4.91
N ALA A 279 -25.36 39.12 5.82
CA ALA A 279 -25.26 37.98 6.73
C ALA A 279 -25.26 36.63 5.95
N ILE A 280 -26.10 36.51 4.92
CA ILE A 280 -26.13 35.34 4.04
C ILE A 280 -24.79 35.22 3.28
N SER A 281 -24.28 36.32 2.71
CA SER A 281 -23.01 36.35 2.00
C SER A 281 -21.87 35.83 2.88
N LEU A 282 -21.87 36.23 4.13
CA LEU A 282 -20.92 35.77 5.12
C LEU A 282 -21.10 34.27 5.44
N ALA A 283 -22.35 33.79 5.61
CA ALA A 283 -22.61 32.38 5.88
C ALA A 283 -22.05 31.49 4.78
N ILE A 284 -22.15 31.93 3.52
CA ILE A 284 -21.61 31.25 2.34
C ILE A 284 -20.09 31.23 2.37
N SER A 285 -19.44 32.34 2.77
CA SER A 285 -17.98 32.46 2.80
C SER A 285 -17.31 31.51 3.80
N ILE A 286 -18.01 31.07 4.85
CA ILE A 286 -17.43 30.33 5.98
C ILE A 286 -17.15 28.87 5.64
N ILE A 287 -17.92 28.27 4.76
CA ILE A 287 -17.84 26.83 4.46
C ILE A 287 -16.89 26.60 3.27
N PRO A 288 -15.76 25.93 3.48
CA PRO A 288 -14.86 25.63 2.35
C PRO A 288 -15.41 24.45 1.52
N GLU A 289 -16.35 24.72 0.61
CA GLU A 289 -17.05 23.73 -0.21
C GLU A 289 -16.12 22.79 -0.96
N GLY A 290 -15.02 23.31 -1.51
CA GLY A 290 -14.06 22.54 -2.28
C GLY A 290 -13.14 21.62 -1.46
N LEU A 291 -13.12 21.70 -0.12
CA LEU A 291 -12.12 21.03 0.70
C LEU A 291 -12.24 19.51 0.70
N PRO A 292 -13.44 18.90 0.93
CA PRO A 292 -13.57 17.43 0.90
C PRO A 292 -13.28 16.84 -0.48
N ALA A 293 -13.80 17.48 -1.54
CA ALA A 293 -13.59 17.04 -2.92
C ALA A 293 -12.10 17.14 -3.31
N THR A 294 -11.43 18.26 -2.99
CA THR A 294 -10.00 18.42 -3.26
C THR A 294 -9.16 17.39 -2.48
N ALA A 295 -9.46 17.13 -1.22
CA ALA A 295 -8.76 16.12 -0.42
C ALA A 295 -8.90 14.73 -1.04
N THR A 296 -10.09 14.35 -1.50
CA THR A 296 -10.33 13.05 -2.19
C THR A 296 -9.52 12.96 -3.50
N ILE A 297 -9.52 14.02 -4.30
CA ILE A 297 -8.73 14.06 -5.56
C ILE A 297 -7.22 13.93 -5.25
N VAL A 298 -6.73 14.63 -4.23
CA VAL A 298 -5.31 14.57 -3.83
C VAL A 298 -4.92 13.15 -3.38
N MET A 299 -5.78 12.50 -2.58
CA MET A 299 -5.57 11.09 -2.18
C MET A 299 -5.57 10.16 -3.39
N ALA A 300 -6.57 10.26 -4.27
CA ALA A 300 -6.68 9.42 -5.47
C ALA A 300 -5.45 9.55 -6.40
N LEU A 301 -4.97 10.77 -6.62
CA LEU A 301 -3.75 11.02 -7.39
C LEU A 301 -2.49 10.50 -6.67
N GLY A 302 -2.47 10.51 -5.34
CA GLY A 302 -1.42 9.89 -4.53
C GLY A 302 -1.37 8.39 -4.75
N VAL A 303 -2.51 7.71 -4.65
CA VAL A 303 -2.64 6.27 -4.89
C VAL A 303 -2.23 5.88 -6.31
N GLN A 304 -2.66 6.64 -7.33
CA GLN A 304 -2.21 6.39 -8.70
C GLN A 304 -0.69 6.47 -8.88
N ARG A 305 -0.02 7.40 -8.16
CA ARG A 305 1.44 7.48 -8.17
C ARG A 305 2.10 6.31 -7.45
N MET A 306 1.51 5.86 -6.34
CA MET A 306 1.97 4.69 -5.59
C MET A 306 1.84 3.42 -6.45
N ALA A 307 0.70 3.21 -7.09
CA ALA A 307 0.45 2.08 -7.98
C ALA A 307 1.43 2.02 -9.17
N LYS A 308 1.77 3.17 -9.78
CA LYS A 308 2.81 3.26 -10.83
C LYS A 308 4.21 2.90 -10.35
N LYS A 309 4.40 2.75 -9.06
CA LYS A 309 5.64 2.39 -8.39
C LYS A 309 5.47 1.12 -7.56
N ASN A 310 4.63 0.22 -8.04
CA ASN A 310 4.39 -1.12 -7.51
C ASN A 310 3.76 -1.16 -6.10
N ALA A 311 3.30 -0.03 -5.54
CA ALA A 311 2.55 0.01 -4.29
C ALA A 311 1.06 0.15 -4.58
N LEU A 312 0.33 -0.95 -4.60
CA LEU A 312 -1.10 -0.99 -4.86
C LEU A 312 -1.89 -0.80 -3.57
N ILE A 313 -2.58 0.31 -3.43
CA ILE A 313 -3.40 0.63 -2.26
C ILE A 313 -4.81 0.07 -2.46
N ARG A 314 -5.27 -0.79 -1.57
CA ARG A 314 -6.63 -1.36 -1.57
C ARG A 314 -7.64 -0.48 -0.84
N LYS A 315 -7.21 0.14 0.27
CA LYS A 315 -8.09 1.00 1.08
C LYS A 315 -7.54 2.42 1.14
N LEU A 316 -8.30 3.42 0.71
CA LEU A 316 -7.88 4.83 0.70
C LEU A 316 -7.38 5.36 2.06
N PRO A 317 -7.96 4.97 3.22
CA PRO A 317 -7.45 5.41 4.51
C PRO A 317 -5.98 5.07 4.76
N ALA A 318 -5.49 3.98 4.18
CA ALA A 318 -4.09 3.55 4.32
C ALA A 318 -3.08 4.62 3.85
N VAL A 319 -3.45 5.46 2.86
CA VAL A 319 -2.58 6.55 2.39
C VAL A 319 -2.31 7.58 3.49
N GLU A 320 -3.33 7.91 4.29
CA GLU A 320 -3.19 8.81 5.45
C GLU A 320 -2.29 8.17 6.50
N THR A 321 -2.56 6.91 6.83
CA THR A 321 -1.86 6.16 7.86
C THR A 321 -0.40 5.90 7.49
N LEU A 322 -0.09 5.59 6.22
CA LEU A 322 1.27 5.49 5.69
C LEU A 322 2.11 6.74 5.96
N GLY A 323 1.51 7.92 5.80
CA GLY A 323 2.20 9.18 6.06
C GLY A 323 2.58 9.39 7.53
N SER A 324 1.91 8.72 8.46
CA SER A 324 2.11 8.79 9.92
C SER A 324 2.81 7.57 10.52
N ALA A 325 3.19 6.57 9.71
CA ALA A 325 3.86 5.37 10.17
C ALA A 325 5.13 5.68 10.96
N THR A 326 5.27 5.04 12.13
CA THR A 326 6.40 5.20 13.05
C THR A 326 7.26 3.94 13.13
N VAL A 327 6.66 2.77 12.82
CA VAL A 327 7.32 1.47 12.85
C VAL A 327 6.93 0.68 11.60
N ILE A 328 7.90 -0.01 11.02
CA ILE A 328 7.68 -1.02 9.97
C ILE A 328 8.12 -2.36 10.56
N CYS A 329 7.18 -3.27 10.75
CA CYS A 329 7.44 -4.67 11.09
C CYS A 329 7.51 -5.45 9.78
N SER A 330 8.66 -6.04 9.49
CA SER A 330 8.86 -6.77 8.24
C SER A 330 9.19 -8.22 8.52
N ASP A 331 8.48 -9.11 7.84
CA ASP A 331 8.95 -10.49 7.72
C ASP A 331 10.29 -10.49 6.99
N LYS A 332 11.15 -11.45 7.29
CA LYS A 332 12.46 -11.61 6.65
C LYS A 332 12.33 -12.11 5.23
N THR A 333 11.64 -13.26 5.08
CA THR A 333 11.64 -14.04 3.85
C THR A 333 10.87 -13.33 2.74
N GLY A 334 11.45 -13.30 1.54
CA GLY A 334 10.84 -12.69 0.36
C GLY A 334 10.76 -11.15 0.37
N THR A 335 10.72 -10.51 1.55
CA THR A 335 10.63 -9.04 1.71
C THR A 335 11.99 -8.38 1.88
N LEU A 336 12.75 -8.82 2.90
CA LEU A 336 14.09 -8.30 3.20
C LEU A 336 15.17 -9.08 2.45
N THR A 337 14.89 -10.35 2.13
CA THR A 337 15.75 -11.29 1.43
C THR A 337 15.19 -11.63 0.05
N LEU A 338 15.99 -12.32 -0.77
CA LEU A 338 15.62 -12.69 -2.14
C LEU A 338 14.61 -13.85 -2.22
N ASN A 339 14.32 -14.54 -1.12
CA ASN A 339 13.59 -15.81 -1.06
C ASN A 339 14.21 -16.87 -1.98
N LYS A 340 15.53 -16.89 -2.04
CA LYS A 340 16.29 -17.78 -2.91
C LYS A 340 17.53 -18.26 -2.17
N MET A 341 17.48 -19.51 -1.68
CA MET A 341 18.67 -20.11 -1.08
C MET A 341 19.83 -20.07 -2.08
N THR A 342 20.98 -19.62 -1.63
CA THR A 342 22.17 -19.44 -2.48
C THR A 342 23.39 -19.87 -1.71
N VAL A 343 24.23 -20.72 -2.31
CA VAL A 343 25.56 -21.03 -1.78
C VAL A 343 26.45 -19.81 -1.95
N THR A 344 26.90 -19.22 -0.86
CA THR A 344 27.75 -18.04 -0.87
C THR A 344 29.20 -18.36 -0.60
N HIS A 345 29.46 -19.39 0.23
CA HIS A 345 30.79 -19.80 0.65
C HIS A 345 30.95 -21.31 0.49
N ILE A 346 32.15 -21.73 0.12
CA ILE A 346 32.54 -23.13 0.06
C ILE A 346 33.87 -23.32 0.76
N ALA A 347 34.17 -24.53 1.23
CA ALA A 347 35.46 -24.87 1.81
C ALA A 347 35.85 -26.31 1.51
N VAL A 348 37.11 -26.51 1.18
CA VAL A 348 37.76 -27.82 0.97
C VAL A 348 39.02 -27.91 1.83
N ASN A 349 39.80 -28.98 1.73
CA ASN A 349 40.89 -29.27 2.68
C ASN A 349 41.81 -28.09 3.06
N GLY A 350 42.36 -27.35 2.09
CA GLY A 350 43.23 -26.22 2.39
C GLY A 350 42.57 -25.09 3.17
N ASP A 351 41.27 -24.91 2.95
CA ASP A 351 40.46 -23.92 3.67
C ASP A 351 40.28 -24.32 5.14
N PHE A 352 40.09 -25.63 5.43
CA PHE A 352 39.94 -26.12 6.80
C PHE A 352 41.23 -25.93 7.63
N GLU A 353 42.40 -26.16 7.04
CA GLU A 353 43.68 -25.95 7.69
C GLU A 353 43.93 -24.47 8.02
N ASN A 354 43.50 -23.57 7.16
CA ASN A 354 43.60 -22.12 7.35
C ASN A 354 42.45 -21.51 8.17
N GLY A 355 41.41 -22.26 8.46
CA GLY A 355 40.18 -21.75 9.12
C GLY A 355 39.45 -20.69 8.32
N THR A 356 39.48 -20.77 6.99
CA THR A 356 38.91 -19.82 6.05
C THR A 356 37.86 -20.45 5.17
N THR A 357 36.93 -19.64 4.65
CA THR A 357 35.99 -20.04 3.60
C THR A 357 36.25 -19.24 2.33
N THR A 358 35.94 -19.82 1.19
CA THR A 358 36.13 -19.14 -0.09
C THR A 358 34.77 -18.75 -0.68
N PRO A 359 34.54 -17.45 -0.99
CA PRO A 359 33.33 -17.03 -1.71
C PRO A 359 33.24 -17.75 -3.08
N VAL A 360 32.00 -18.16 -3.45
CA VAL A 360 31.75 -18.93 -4.69
C VAL A 360 32.30 -18.22 -5.93
N GLU A 361 32.10 -16.89 -6.03
CA GLU A 361 32.61 -16.09 -7.16
C GLU A 361 34.13 -16.19 -7.32
N ASN A 362 34.86 -16.18 -6.20
CA ASN A 362 36.34 -16.31 -6.20
C ASN A 362 36.78 -17.74 -6.56
N ALA A 363 36.10 -18.73 -5.99
CA ALA A 363 36.37 -20.14 -6.25
C ALA A 363 36.18 -20.50 -7.73
N ALA A 364 35.08 -20.10 -8.31
CA ALA A 364 34.71 -20.37 -9.70
C ALA A 364 35.70 -19.67 -10.70
N ASN A 365 36.08 -18.42 -10.40
CA ASN A 365 36.91 -17.64 -11.32
C ASN A 365 38.41 -17.94 -11.22
N GLN A 366 38.94 -18.25 -10.01
CA GLN A 366 40.38 -18.34 -9.75
C GLN A 366 40.88 -19.78 -9.68
N HIS A 367 40.13 -20.71 -9.10
CA HIS A 367 40.58 -22.07 -8.80
C HIS A 367 39.50 -23.15 -9.02
N PRO A 368 38.81 -23.20 -10.19
CA PRO A 368 37.70 -24.11 -10.38
C PRO A 368 38.04 -25.59 -10.22
N ALA A 369 39.28 -25.99 -10.56
CA ALA A 369 39.73 -27.38 -10.47
C ALA A 369 39.84 -27.91 -9.03
N VAL A 370 40.09 -27.05 -8.04
CA VAL A 370 40.22 -27.44 -6.63
C VAL A 370 38.87 -27.84 -6.03
N TYR A 371 37.79 -27.20 -6.49
CA TYR A 371 36.43 -27.40 -5.97
C TYR A 371 35.57 -28.34 -6.84
N LYS A 372 36.17 -28.91 -7.91
CA LYS A 372 35.44 -29.71 -8.90
C LYS A 372 34.67 -30.88 -8.29
N GLU A 373 35.32 -31.66 -7.42
CA GLU A 373 34.68 -32.84 -6.81
C GLU A 373 33.51 -32.42 -5.85
N LEU A 374 33.67 -31.29 -5.14
CA LEU A 374 32.60 -30.75 -4.32
C LEU A 374 31.38 -30.34 -5.17
N VAL A 375 31.61 -29.66 -6.30
CA VAL A 375 30.54 -29.23 -7.20
C VAL A 375 29.89 -30.43 -7.91
N TYR A 376 30.64 -31.46 -8.27
CA TYR A 376 30.10 -32.71 -8.84
C TYR A 376 29.23 -33.45 -7.83
N ALA A 377 29.67 -33.56 -6.56
CA ALA A 377 28.88 -34.14 -5.50
C ALA A 377 27.59 -33.35 -5.27
N ALA A 378 27.67 -32.02 -5.32
CA ALA A 378 26.51 -31.12 -5.14
C ALA A 378 25.50 -31.22 -6.30
N ALA A 379 25.98 -31.40 -7.54
CA ALA A 379 25.13 -31.48 -8.73
C ALA A 379 24.49 -32.86 -8.92
N LEU A 380 25.26 -33.94 -8.70
CA LEU A 380 24.82 -35.30 -8.96
C LEU A 380 24.01 -35.90 -7.81
N CYS A 381 24.34 -35.58 -6.56
CA CYS A 381 23.52 -35.97 -5.39
C CYS A 381 22.43 -34.91 -5.14
N ASN A 382 21.43 -34.84 -6.01
CA ASN A 382 20.47 -33.75 -6.04
C ASN A 382 19.17 -34.14 -6.78
N ASP A 383 18.01 -33.83 -6.22
CA ASP A 383 16.71 -34.14 -6.83
C ASP A 383 16.03 -32.91 -7.47
N ALA A 384 16.52 -31.70 -7.18
CA ALA A 384 15.99 -30.51 -7.80
C ALA A 384 16.40 -30.38 -9.27
N SER A 385 15.59 -29.69 -10.08
CA SER A 385 15.87 -29.41 -11.50
C SER A 385 15.54 -27.96 -11.84
N LEU A 386 16.05 -27.49 -12.98
CA LEU A 386 15.67 -26.20 -13.54
C LEU A 386 14.25 -26.30 -14.13
N ASP A 387 13.43 -25.26 -13.90
CA ASP A 387 12.12 -25.17 -14.54
C ASP A 387 12.33 -24.85 -16.03
N PRO A 388 11.87 -25.74 -16.97
CA PRO A 388 12.02 -25.53 -18.41
C PRO A 388 11.20 -24.33 -18.91
N ASP A 389 10.07 -24.00 -18.25
CA ASP A 389 9.14 -22.97 -18.67
C ASP A 389 9.49 -21.61 -18.05
N ARG A 390 10.13 -21.61 -16.87
CA ARG A 390 10.51 -20.41 -16.12
C ARG A 390 12.01 -20.29 -15.93
N LYS A 391 12.63 -19.62 -16.88
CA LYS A 391 14.10 -19.49 -16.93
C LYS A 391 14.67 -18.96 -15.61
N GLY A 392 15.41 -19.81 -14.91
CA GLY A 392 16.11 -19.48 -13.67
C GLY A 392 15.34 -19.82 -12.40
N GLU A 393 14.17 -20.43 -12.47
CA GLU A 393 13.47 -21.04 -11.34
C GLU A 393 13.87 -22.51 -11.16
N ILE A 394 13.62 -23.06 -9.97
CA ILE A 394 13.96 -24.43 -9.58
C ILE A 394 12.68 -25.17 -9.24
N ILE A 395 12.59 -26.40 -9.69
CA ILE A 395 11.61 -27.38 -9.23
C ILE A 395 12.30 -28.28 -8.21
N GLY A 396 11.77 -28.37 -6.98
CA GLY A 396 12.32 -29.16 -5.88
C GLY A 396 12.65 -28.36 -4.62
N ASP A 397 13.40 -28.99 -3.70
CA ASP A 397 13.77 -28.35 -2.43
C ASP A 397 14.70 -27.14 -2.65
N PRO A 398 14.43 -25.98 -1.99
CA PRO A 398 15.25 -24.78 -2.14
C PRO A 398 16.74 -24.96 -1.75
N THR A 399 17.04 -25.87 -0.81
CA THR A 399 18.41 -26.20 -0.42
C THR A 399 19.14 -26.90 -1.56
N GLU A 400 18.46 -27.81 -2.24
CA GLU A 400 18.97 -28.51 -3.39
C GLU A 400 19.10 -27.60 -4.61
N GLY A 401 18.12 -26.72 -4.81
CA GLY A 401 18.18 -25.68 -5.83
C GLY A 401 19.41 -24.76 -5.70
N ALA A 402 19.82 -24.45 -4.46
CA ALA A 402 21.04 -23.68 -4.21
C ALA A 402 22.31 -24.38 -4.76
N LEU A 403 22.34 -25.72 -4.73
CA LEU A 403 23.45 -26.51 -5.24
C LEU A 403 23.49 -26.53 -6.78
N ILE A 404 22.34 -26.48 -7.44
CA ILE A 404 22.25 -26.33 -8.91
C ILE A 404 22.81 -24.97 -9.35
N TYR A 405 22.44 -23.89 -8.65
CA TYR A 405 23.04 -22.57 -8.92
C TYR A 405 24.56 -22.56 -8.67
N LEU A 406 25.02 -23.31 -7.66
CA LEU A 406 26.46 -23.49 -7.44
C LEU A 406 27.11 -24.16 -8.67
N ALA A 407 26.56 -25.25 -9.21
CA ALA A 407 27.05 -25.91 -10.41
C ALA A 407 27.10 -24.96 -11.62
N GLN A 408 26.04 -24.18 -11.85
CA GLN A 408 26.00 -23.18 -12.90
C GLN A 408 27.08 -22.09 -12.74
N ALA A 409 27.38 -21.66 -11.52
CA ALA A 409 28.45 -20.68 -11.27
C ALA A 409 29.82 -21.22 -11.69
N PHE A 410 30.01 -22.53 -11.66
CA PHE A 410 31.22 -23.22 -12.16
C PHE A 410 31.14 -23.60 -13.65
N GLY A 411 30.06 -23.19 -14.34
CA GLY A 411 29.85 -23.51 -15.76
C GLY A 411 29.49 -24.98 -16.02
N ILE A 412 28.97 -25.67 -14.99
CA ILE A 412 28.51 -27.06 -15.08
C ILE A 412 26.99 -27.04 -15.26
N ASP A 413 26.56 -27.66 -16.37
CA ASP A 413 25.15 -27.94 -16.62
C ASP A 413 24.81 -29.28 -15.95
N ARG A 414 23.84 -29.26 -15.01
CA ARG A 414 23.44 -30.48 -14.28
C ARG A 414 22.84 -31.52 -15.19
N GLU A 415 21.98 -31.15 -16.12
CA GLU A 415 21.31 -32.10 -17.01
C GLU A 415 22.32 -32.80 -17.90
N ALA A 416 23.23 -32.04 -18.52
CA ALA A 416 24.30 -32.61 -19.29
C ALA A 416 25.25 -33.49 -18.45
N LEU A 417 25.48 -33.12 -17.17
CA LEU A 417 26.31 -33.90 -16.25
C LEU A 417 25.63 -35.23 -15.85
N GLU A 418 24.32 -35.25 -15.69
CA GLU A 418 23.53 -36.44 -15.36
C GLU A 418 23.37 -37.36 -16.56
N ASP A 419 23.32 -36.82 -17.79
CA ASP A 419 23.37 -37.60 -19.03
C ASP A 419 24.72 -38.33 -19.20
N ASP A 420 25.83 -37.63 -18.86
CA ASP A 420 27.18 -38.22 -18.89
C ASP A 420 27.41 -39.25 -17.77
N TYR A 421 26.82 -39.01 -16.59
CA TYR A 421 26.98 -39.82 -15.37
C TYR A 421 25.62 -40.14 -14.73
N PRO A 422 24.78 -40.99 -15.34
CA PRO A 422 23.44 -41.27 -14.85
C PRO A 422 23.45 -41.87 -13.44
N ARG A 423 22.40 -41.55 -12.68
CA ARG A 423 22.15 -42.13 -11.35
C ARG A 423 21.80 -43.61 -11.52
N LEU A 424 22.54 -44.47 -10.85
CA LEU A 424 22.40 -45.91 -10.96
C LEU A 424 21.83 -46.56 -9.66
N PHE A 425 22.01 -45.88 -8.52
CA PHE A 425 21.49 -46.29 -7.23
C PHE A 425 21.28 -45.02 -6.35
N GLU A 426 20.33 -45.11 -5.45
CA GLU A 426 20.02 -44.03 -4.53
C GLU A 426 19.68 -44.56 -3.13
N GLN A 427 20.20 -43.88 -2.11
CA GLN A 427 19.67 -43.86 -0.76
C GLN A 427 19.05 -42.49 -0.50
N PRO A 428 17.70 -42.38 -0.52
CA PRO A 428 17.05 -41.07 -0.41
C PRO A 428 17.31 -40.41 0.94
N PHE A 429 17.03 -39.10 1.00
CA PHE A 429 17.18 -38.36 2.25
C PHE A 429 16.28 -38.95 3.34
N ASP A 430 16.88 -39.12 4.52
CA ASP A 430 16.20 -39.58 5.68
C ASP A 430 16.46 -38.65 6.88
N SER A 431 15.43 -38.27 7.60
CA SER A 431 15.50 -37.28 8.68
C SER A 431 16.23 -37.78 9.93
N GLU A 432 16.32 -39.08 10.16
CA GLU A 432 17.09 -39.68 11.27
C GLU A 432 18.58 -39.76 10.90
N ARG A 433 18.89 -40.18 9.67
CA ARG A 433 20.24 -40.23 9.14
C ARG A 433 20.77 -38.86 8.73
N LYS A 434 19.90 -37.89 8.41
CA LYS A 434 20.18 -36.52 7.95
C LYS A 434 21.13 -36.46 6.72
N ARG A 435 21.06 -37.42 5.83
CA ARG A 435 21.88 -37.50 4.62
C ARG A 435 21.20 -38.26 3.50
N MET A 436 21.70 -38.04 2.29
CA MET A 436 21.28 -38.67 1.04
C MET A 436 22.51 -39.11 0.27
N THR A 437 22.43 -40.22 -0.44
CA THR A 437 23.51 -40.77 -1.24
C THR A 437 23.04 -41.22 -2.61
N THR A 438 23.81 -40.88 -3.66
CA THR A 438 23.59 -41.36 -5.03
C THR A 438 24.85 -42.04 -5.57
N VAL A 439 24.71 -43.02 -6.44
CA VAL A 439 25.82 -43.78 -7.05
C VAL A 439 25.83 -43.56 -8.54
N HIS A 440 27.02 -43.26 -9.09
CA HIS A 440 27.25 -42.96 -10.50
C HIS A 440 28.45 -43.76 -11.03
N ARG A 441 28.51 -43.96 -12.37
CA ARG A 441 29.66 -44.57 -12.99
C ARG A 441 30.55 -43.49 -13.62
N ILE A 442 31.67 -43.20 -13.01
CA ILE A 442 32.63 -42.19 -13.47
C ILE A 442 33.98 -42.82 -13.75
N ASN A 443 34.52 -42.66 -14.97
CA ASN A 443 35.79 -43.22 -15.40
C ASN A 443 35.93 -44.72 -15.07
N GLU A 444 34.93 -45.52 -15.43
CA GLU A 444 34.87 -46.98 -15.19
C GLU A 444 34.85 -47.42 -13.72
N LYS A 445 34.64 -46.45 -12.76
CA LYS A 445 34.52 -46.71 -11.31
C LYS A 445 33.10 -46.37 -10.84
N TRP A 446 32.61 -47.14 -9.88
CA TRP A 446 31.42 -46.80 -9.15
C TRP A 446 31.76 -45.81 -8.05
N ILE A 447 31.20 -44.61 -8.11
CA ILE A 447 31.42 -43.56 -7.13
C ILE A 447 30.11 -43.21 -6.48
N SER A 448 30.05 -43.29 -5.15
CA SER A 448 28.93 -42.76 -4.41
C SER A 448 29.25 -41.32 -3.99
N TYR A 449 28.27 -40.39 -4.14
CA TYR A 449 28.28 -39.06 -3.55
C TYR A 449 27.24 -38.97 -2.46
N THR A 450 27.66 -38.48 -1.30
CA THR A 450 26.77 -38.30 -0.13
C THR A 450 26.76 -36.83 0.24
N LYS A 451 25.57 -36.27 0.44
CA LYS A 451 25.37 -34.93 1.01
C LYS A 451 24.61 -35.05 2.33
N GLY A 452 24.89 -34.18 3.32
CA GLY A 452 24.19 -34.22 4.58
C GLY A 452 24.75 -33.30 5.67
N ALA A 453 24.22 -33.49 6.88
CA ALA A 453 24.68 -32.79 8.07
C ALA A 453 26.12 -33.21 8.42
N VAL A 454 26.99 -32.23 8.62
CA VAL A 454 28.45 -32.49 8.83
C VAL A 454 28.70 -33.29 10.09
N ASP A 455 27.96 -33.03 11.16
CA ASP A 455 28.05 -33.72 12.45
C ASP A 455 27.71 -35.22 12.35
N GLU A 456 26.75 -35.59 11.50
CA GLU A 456 26.36 -36.98 11.27
C GLU A 456 27.25 -37.69 10.23
N MET A 457 27.82 -36.94 9.29
CA MET A 457 28.64 -37.47 8.20
C MET A 457 30.09 -37.68 8.59
N LEU A 458 30.68 -36.74 9.33
CA LEU A 458 32.11 -36.70 9.69
C LEU A 458 32.59 -37.95 10.46
N PRO A 459 31.79 -38.56 11.38
CA PRO A 459 32.16 -39.82 12.03
C PRO A 459 32.29 -41.01 11.08
N LEU A 460 31.61 -41.00 9.94
CA LEU A 460 31.61 -42.07 8.94
C LEU A 460 32.74 -41.94 7.93
N CYS A 461 33.46 -40.81 7.96
CA CYS A 461 34.58 -40.54 7.07
C CYS A 461 35.87 -41.02 7.69
N THR A 462 36.60 -41.88 6.96
CA THR A 462 37.93 -42.39 7.28
C THR A 462 39.07 -41.69 6.54
N HIS A 463 38.71 -41.02 5.46
CA HIS A 463 39.63 -40.31 4.58
C HIS A 463 39.15 -38.87 4.31
N ILE A 464 40.08 -38.04 3.82
CA ILE A 464 39.79 -36.65 3.40
C ILE A 464 40.44 -36.42 2.02
N LEU A 465 39.72 -35.71 1.14
CA LEU A 465 40.29 -35.31 -0.16
C LEU A 465 41.12 -34.05 0.00
N THR A 466 42.40 -34.12 -0.45
CA THR A 466 43.32 -33.01 -0.44
C THR A 466 43.80 -32.66 -1.84
N SER A 467 44.52 -31.56 -2.01
CA SER A 467 45.16 -31.19 -3.27
C SER A 467 46.19 -32.21 -3.77
N GLU A 468 46.77 -33.05 -2.87
CA GLU A 468 47.71 -34.09 -3.17
C GLU A 468 47.07 -35.46 -3.38
N GLY A 469 45.75 -35.56 -3.20
CA GLY A 469 44.95 -36.78 -3.32
C GLY A 469 44.27 -37.17 -2.00
N VAL A 470 43.75 -38.40 -1.95
CA VAL A 470 43.04 -38.92 -0.77
C VAL A 470 44.05 -39.40 0.29
N ARG A 471 43.89 -38.91 1.55
CA ARG A 471 44.67 -39.38 2.70
C ARG A 471 43.75 -39.75 3.86
N PRO A 472 44.20 -40.56 4.85
CA PRO A 472 43.45 -40.76 6.09
C PRO A 472 43.13 -39.44 6.79
N ILE A 473 41.89 -39.32 7.29
CA ILE A 473 41.47 -38.15 8.07
C ILE A 473 42.00 -38.26 9.50
N THR A 474 42.53 -37.14 10.01
CA THR A 474 43.05 -37.07 11.39
C THR A 474 42.00 -36.42 12.32
N GLU A 475 42.14 -36.61 13.65
CA GLU A 475 41.27 -35.91 14.60
C GLU A 475 41.44 -34.40 14.53
N ALA A 476 42.64 -33.90 14.21
CA ALA A 476 42.88 -32.48 13.97
C ALA A 476 42.10 -31.95 12.76
N ASP A 477 41.97 -32.71 11.67
CA ASP A 477 41.15 -32.36 10.53
C ASP A 477 39.69 -32.26 10.93
N LYS A 478 39.15 -33.22 11.67
CA LYS A 478 37.75 -33.21 12.16
C LYS A 478 37.50 -32.02 13.04
N GLU A 479 38.41 -31.67 13.92
CA GLU A 479 38.30 -30.53 14.80
C GLU A 479 38.30 -29.21 14.01
N ASN A 480 39.15 -29.07 12.99
CA ASN A 480 39.22 -27.89 12.12
C ASN A 480 37.93 -27.75 11.29
N ILE A 481 37.44 -28.85 10.68
CA ILE A 481 36.18 -28.86 9.96
C ILE A 481 35.01 -28.42 10.88
N THR A 482 34.93 -28.98 12.06
CA THR A 482 33.88 -28.65 13.04
C THR A 482 33.92 -27.17 13.46
N LYS A 483 35.14 -26.64 13.74
CA LYS A 483 35.31 -25.22 14.08
C LYS A 483 34.91 -24.30 12.94
N LEU A 484 35.29 -24.64 11.68
CA LEU A 484 34.90 -23.86 10.52
C LEU A 484 33.37 -23.88 10.29
N CYS A 485 32.76 -25.06 10.38
CA CYS A 485 31.29 -25.19 10.27
C CYS A 485 30.56 -24.39 11.35
N LEU A 486 31.07 -24.38 12.57
CA LEU A 486 30.50 -23.56 13.65
C LEU A 486 30.61 -22.07 13.32
N SER A 487 31.77 -21.60 12.85
CA SER A 487 31.97 -20.20 12.42
C SER A 487 31.06 -19.81 11.26
N MET A 488 30.86 -20.71 10.29
CA MET A 488 29.90 -20.49 9.19
C MET A 488 28.46 -20.40 9.72
N SER A 489 28.08 -21.25 10.68
CA SER A 489 26.77 -21.23 11.30
C SER A 489 26.55 -19.98 12.16
N GLU A 490 27.60 -19.49 12.87
CA GLU A 490 27.59 -18.20 13.56
C GLU A 490 27.44 -17.02 12.61
N GLY A 491 27.92 -17.17 11.35
CA GLY A 491 27.69 -16.25 10.22
C GLY A 491 26.32 -16.42 9.55
N ALA A 492 25.41 -17.18 10.16
CA ALA A 492 24.06 -17.48 9.65
C ALA A 492 24.01 -18.31 8.36
N LEU A 493 25.07 -19.02 8.03
CA LEU A 493 25.08 -19.93 6.90
C LEU A 493 24.51 -21.29 7.31
N ARG A 494 23.62 -21.85 6.50
CA ARG A 494 23.25 -23.26 6.58
C ARG A 494 24.37 -24.07 5.97
N VAL A 495 25.01 -24.93 6.75
CA VAL A 495 26.16 -25.71 6.31
C VAL A 495 25.73 -27.11 5.88
N LEU A 496 26.18 -27.53 4.68
CA LEU A 496 25.96 -28.87 4.16
C LEU A 496 27.30 -29.49 3.81
N GLY A 497 27.55 -30.72 4.30
CA GLY A 497 28.76 -31.50 4.03
C GLY A 497 28.61 -32.41 2.82
N PHE A 498 29.74 -32.69 2.20
CA PHE A 498 29.85 -33.62 1.07
C PHE A 498 30.96 -34.65 1.31
N ALA A 499 30.65 -35.90 0.99
CA ALA A 499 31.59 -37.01 1.02
C ALA A 499 31.43 -37.85 -0.24
N MET A 500 32.44 -38.65 -0.57
CA MET A 500 32.41 -39.58 -1.67
C MET A 500 33.05 -40.93 -1.27
N ARG A 501 32.71 -41.99 -1.98
CA ARG A 501 33.33 -43.31 -1.83
C ARG A 501 33.42 -44.01 -3.17
N THR A 502 34.52 -44.69 -3.42
CA THR A 502 34.68 -45.59 -4.57
C THR A 502 34.25 -46.99 -4.16
N LEU A 503 33.24 -47.53 -4.85
CA LEU A 503 32.66 -48.85 -4.61
C LEU A 503 33.31 -49.86 -5.53
N MET A 504 33.37 -51.12 -5.05
CA MET A 504 33.91 -52.25 -5.84
C MET A 504 32.86 -52.77 -6.82
N GLU A 505 31.61 -52.75 -6.42
CA GLU A 505 30.45 -53.26 -7.17
C GLU A 505 29.29 -52.27 -7.02
N LEU A 506 28.35 -52.29 -7.98
CA LEU A 506 27.08 -51.54 -7.88
C LEU A 506 26.19 -52.19 -6.83
N PRO A 507 25.64 -51.47 -5.86
CA PRO A 507 24.64 -51.99 -4.94
C PRO A 507 23.44 -52.56 -5.69
N THR A 508 22.95 -53.75 -5.26
CA THR A 508 21.87 -54.46 -5.92
C THR A 508 20.59 -54.50 -5.10
N ASP A 509 20.65 -54.15 -3.82
CA ASP A 509 19.55 -54.14 -2.87
C ASP A 509 19.43 -52.73 -2.30
N ASP A 510 18.20 -52.19 -2.24
CA ASP A 510 17.91 -50.85 -1.70
C ASP A 510 18.26 -50.72 -0.22
N ASP A 511 18.34 -51.84 0.51
CA ASP A 511 18.75 -51.91 1.92
C ASP A 511 20.28 -51.97 2.12
N GLU A 512 21.08 -52.01 1.03
CA GLU A 512 22.52 -52.08 1.14
C GLU A 512 23.11 -50.75 1.60
N ASN A 513 23.70 -50.75 2.79
CA ASN A 513 24.33 -49.54 3.34
C ASN A 513 25.62 -49.20 2.62
N VAL A 514 25.66 -48.08 1.91
CA VAL A 514 26.85 -47.56 1.21
C VAL A 514 27.54 -46.40 1.96
N GLU A 515 26.98 -45.95 3.05
CA GLU A 515 27.37 -44.76 3.79
C GLU A 515 28.37 -45.06 4.93
N PHE A 516 29.48 -45.67 4.61
CA PHE A 516 30.60 -45.91 5.56
C PHE A 516 31.92 -45.87 4.82
N ASP A 517 33.00 -45.70 5.57
CA ASP A 517 34.38 -45.60 5.02
C ASP A 517 34.51 -44.54 3.90
N MET A 518 33.85 -43.38 4.14
CA MET A 518 33.76 -42.33 3.14
C MET A 518 35.01 -41.43 3.16
N THR A 519 35.22 -40.74 2.06
CA THR A 519 36.22 -39.66 1.89
C THR A 519 35.51 -38.33 1.99
N PHE A 520 35.83 -37.55 3.00
CA PHE A 520 35.28 -36.20 3.15
C PHE A 520 35.80 -35.27 2.03
N VAL A 521 34.87 -34.57 1.32
CA VAL A 521 35.22 -33.73 0.16
C VAL A 521 35.26 -32.24 0.55
N GLY A 522 34.23 -31.77 1.24
CA GLY A 522 34.13 -30.35 1.63
C GLY A 522 32.78 -29.98 2.16
N VAL A 523 32.58 -28.67 2.33
CA VAL A 523 31.32 -28.09 2.82
C VAL A 523 30.87 -26.91 1.96
N THR A 524 29.56 -26.72 1.91
CA THR A 524 28.94 -25.51 1.37
C THR A 524 28.23 -24.75 2.47
N GLY A 525 28.31 -23.41 2.43
CA GLY A 525 27.53 -22.52 3.28
C GLY A 525 26.54 -21.72 2.44
N MET A 526 25.27 -21.86 2.74
CA MET A 526 24.19 -21.24 1.99
C MET A 526 23.32 -20.39 2.88
N ILE A 527 22.73 -19.36 2.30
CA ILE A 527 21.83 -18.42 2.96
C ILE A 527 20.83 -17.89 1.93
N ASP A 528 19.67 -17.48 2.38
CA ASP A 528 18.79 -16.58 1.61
C ASP A 528 19.33 -15.15 1.77
N PRO A 529 20.06 -14.60 0.77
CA PRO A 529 20.80 -13.36 0.95
C PRO A 529 19.88 -12.15 1.03
N PRO A 530 20.25 -11.14 1.84
CA PRO A 530 19.48 -9.90 1.90
C PRO A 530 19.57 -9.13 0.58
N ARG A 531 18.50 -8.43 0.23
CA ARG A 531 18.43 -7.56 -0.94
C ARG A 531 19.31 -6.33 -0.73
N LYS A 532 20.22 -6.04 -1.63
CA LYS A 532 21.22 -4.95 -1.51
C LYS A 532 20.60 -3.56 -1.28
N GLU A 533 19.46 -3.29 -1.90
CA GLU A 533 18.74 -2.02 -1.81
C GLU A 533 17.99 -1.80 -0.49
N VAL A 534 17.75 -2.85 0.29
CA VAL A 534 16.99 -2.77 1.56
C VAL A 534 17.76 -1.97 2.61
N ALA A 535 19.06 -2.14 2.73
CA ALA A 535 19.89 -1.42 3.70
C ALA A 535 19.80 0.11 3.54
N ASP A 536 19.78 0.61 2.29
CA ASP A 536 19.60 2.04 1.99
C ASP A 536 18.20 2.53 2.36
N SER A 537 17.19 1.70 2.13
CA SER A 537 15.79 1.98 2.46
C SER A 537 15.59 2.01 3.98
N VAL A 538 16.18 1.09 4.73
CA VAL A 538 16.18 1.07 6.20
C VAL A 538 16.84 2.34 6.76
N ARG A 539 18.00 2.74 6.21
CA ARG A 539 18.66 4.00 6.60
C ARG A 539 17.79 5.22 6.33
N THR A 540 17.10 5.25 5.18
CA THR A 540 16.18 6.32 4.81
C THR A 540 14.98 6.37 5.76
N CYS A 541 14.37 5.23 6.10
CA CYS A 541 13.29 5.14 7.08
C CYS A 541 13.73 5.63 8.45
N ARG A 542 14.91 5.24 8.91
CA ARG A 542 15.46 5.69 10.19
C ARG A 542 15.69 7.21 10.23
N GLN A 543 16.28 7.80 9.17
CA GLN A 543 16.41 9.26 9.05
C GLN A 543 15.04 9.96 9.10
N ALA A 544 14.02 9.29 8.61
CA ALA A 544 12.64 9.74 8.66
C ALA A 544 11.97 9.54 10.04
N GLY A 545 12.68 9.02 11.03
CA GLY A 545 12.16 8.73 12.36
C GLY A 545 11.26 7.49 12.42
N ILE A 546 11.45 6.55 11.50
CA ILE A 546 10.71 5.28 11.41
C ILE A 546 11.65 4.16 11.82
N ARG A 547 11.23 3.35 12.79
CA ARG A 547 11.96 2.14 13.18
C ARG A 547 11.59 0.99 12.26
N THR A 548 12.57 0.19 11.86
CA THR A 548 12.33 -1.10 11.21
C THR A 548 12.55 -2.20 12.22
N ILE A 549 11.61 -3.11 12.33
CA ILE A 549 11.64 -4.30 13.19
C ILE A 549 11.56 -5.52 12.27
N MET A 550 12.50 -6.45 12.41
CA MET A 550 12.47 -7.74 11.74
C MET A 550 11.70 -8.74 12.62
N ILE A 551 10.74 -9.44 12.02
CA ILE A 551 9.96 -10.49 12.67
C ILE A 551 10.12 -11.75 11.83
N THR A 552 10.65 -12.84 12.37
CA THR A 552 10.96 -14.04 11.59
C THR A 552 10.81 -15.34 12.38
N GLY A 553 10.50 -16.43 11.67
CA GLY A 553 10.57 -17.79 12.21
C GLY A 553 12.00 -18.33 12.33
N ASP A 554 13.01 -17.64 11.80
CA ASP A 554 14.41 -18.06 11.84
C ASP A 554 15.00 -18.06 13.26
N HIS A 555 16.09 -18.81 13.40
CA HIS A 555 16.86 -18.83 14.65
C HIS A 555 17.49 -17.44 14.95
N LYS A 556 17.59 -17.13 16.26
CA LYS A 556 18.07 -15.82 16.77
C LYS A 556 19.42 -15.38 16.17
N VAL A 557 20.35 -16.33 15.94
CA VAL A 557 21.68 -16.06 15.38
C VAL A 557 21.56 -15.60 13.92
N THR A 558 20.80 -16.34 13.10
CA THR A 558 20.55 -16.02 11.68
C THR A 558 19.85 -14.68 11.52
N ALA A 559 18.79 -14.46 12.29
CA ALA A 559 18.03 -13.21 12.26
C ALA A 559 18.91 -12.00 12.63
N LEU A 560 19.77 -12.15 13.66
CA LEU A 560 20.67 -11.09 14.09
C LEU A 560 21.74 -10.77 13.04
N ALA A 561 22.31 -11.78 12.36
CA ALA A 561 23.32 -11.56 11.33
C ALA A 561 22.73 -10.76 10.15
N ILE A 562 21.57 -11.15 9.64
CA ILE A 562 20.86 -10.45 8.57
C ILE A 562 20.45 -9.03 9.02
N ALA A 563 19.96 -8.88 10.23
CA ALA A 563 19.56 -7.58 10.78
C ALA A 563 20.75 -6.60 10.91
N LYS A 564 21.96 -7.10 11.23
CA LYS A 564 23.19 -6.30 11.24
C LYS A 564 23.58 -5.86 9.83
N GLU A 565 23.55 -6.76 8.86
CA GLU A 565 23.89 -6.47 7.46
C GLU A 565 22.94 -5.43 6.87
N LEU A 566 21.63 -5.53 7.16
CA LEU A 566 20.60 -4.58 6.73
C LEU A 566 20.55 -3.28 7.55
N ASP A 567 21.44 -3.10 8.52
CA ASP A 567 21.44 -1.93 9.43
C ASP A 567 20.13 -1.77 10.23
N ILE A 568 19.37 -2.86 10.44
CA ILE A 568 18.19 -2.91 11.30
C ILE A 568 18.61 -2.95 12.77
N TYR A 569 19.57 -3.83 13.11
CA TYR A 569 20.14 -3.96 14.46
C TYR A 569 21.36 -3.05 14.64
N ARG A 570 21.43 -2.37 15.79
CA ARG A 570 22.58 -1.58 16.25
C ARG A 570 22.86 -1.83 17.73
N GLU A 571 24.05 -1.48 18.19
CA GLU A 571 24.39 -1.51 19.62
C GLU A 571 23.38 -0.71 20.44
N GLY A 572 22.86 -1.34 21.51
CA GLY A 572 21.79 -0.81 22.34
C GLY A 572 20.39 -1.28 21.98
N ASN A 573 20.21 -1.95 20.80
CA ASN A 573 18.95 -2.64 20.50
C ASN A 573 18.92 -4.03 21.13
N THR A 574 17.71 -4.56 21.35
CA THR A 574 17.48 -5.90 21.88
C THR A 574 16.99 -6.85 20.79
N VAL A 575 17.23 -8.14 21.02
CA VAL A 575 16.74 -9.27 20.21
C VAL A 575 15.98 -10.19 21.14
N VAL A 576 14.72 -10.48 20.84
CA VAL A 576 13.84 -11.34 21.63
C VAL A 576 13.51 -12.59 20.82
N SER A 577 13.57 -13.77 21.44
CA SER A 577 13.11 -15.04 20.85
C SER A 577 11.65 -15.33 21.21
N GLY A 578 10.99 -16.23 20.46
CA GLY A 578 9.63 -16.69 20.78
C GLY A 578 9.53 -17.28 22.19
N GLU A 579 10.51 -18.06 22.62
CA GLU A 579 10.57 -18.63 23.97
C GLU A 579 10.64 -17.54 25.06
N GLU A 580 11.41 -16.48 24.84
CA GLU A 580 11.47 -15.31 25.74
C GLU A 580 10.12 -14.56 25.72
N LEU A 581 9.50 -14.43 24.55
CA LEU A 581 8.22 -13.75 24.37
C LEU A 581 7.07 -14.48 25.07
N ASP A 582 7.03 -15.81 25.02
CA ASP A 582 6.02 -16.64 25.68
C ASP A 582 6.00 -16.44 27.20
N THR A 583 7.15 -16.13 27.81
CA THR A 583 7.27 -15.88 29.25
C THR A 583 6.93 -14.45 29.65
N MET A 584 6.89 -13.50 28.71
CA MET A 584 6.62 -12.09 28.99
C MET A 584 5.13 -11.84 29.21
N THR A 585 4.82 -11.02 30.20
CA THR A 585 3.49 -10.39 30.35
C THR A 585 3.29 -9.31 29.28
N ASP A 586 2.07 -8.86 29.07
CA ASP A 586 1.78 -7.80 28.09
C ASP A 586 2.45 -6.47 28.45
N ASP A 587 2.56 -6.12 29.74
CA ASP A 587 3.24 -4.91 30.19
C ASP A 587 4.77 -4.99 29.96
N GLU A 588 5.38 -6.16 30.20
CA GLU A 588 6.80 -6.38 29.88
C GLU A 588 7.07 -6.32 28.40
N LEU A 589 6.17 -6.86 27.58
CA LEU A 589 6.26 -6.74 26.12
C LEU A 589 6.11 -5.28 25.67
N ASP A 590 5.19 -4.49 26.26
CA ASP A 590 5.02 -3.07 25.96
C ASP A 590 6.27 -2.24 26.27
N ASP A 591 7.09 -2.68 27.24
CA ASP A 591 8.40 -2.07 27.49
C ASP A 591 9.48 -2.61 26.52
N ALA A 592 9.50 -3.91 26.26
CA ALA A 592 10.47 -4.55 25.38
C ALA A 592 10.38 -4.02 23.92
N VAL A 593 9.17 -3.84 23.37
CA VAL A 593 8.99 -3.37 21.98
C VAL A 593 9.59 -1.99 21.72
N LYS A 594 9.88 -1.20 22.78
CA LYS A 594 10.51 0.13 22.64
C LYS A 594 11.95 0.05 22.17
N THR A 595 12.67 -1.02 22.49
CA THR A 595 14.11 -1.22 22.21
C THR A 595 14.37 -2.39 21.26
N THR A 596 13.46 -3.34 21.17
CA THR A 596 13.61 -4.53 20.32
C THR A 596 13.50 -4.17 18.83
N THR A 597 14.44 -4.67 18.05
CA THR A 597 14.46 -4.53 16.58
C THR A 597 14.44 -5.86 15.85
N VAL A 598 14.57 -6.97 16.56
CA VAL A 598 14.52 -8.33 16.00
C VAL A 598 13.72 -9.24 16.92
N PHE A 599 12.69 -9.87 16.38
CA PHE A 599 11.95 -10.98 16.99
C PHE A 599 12.21 -12.23 16.17
N ALA A 600 12.77 -13.27 16.80
CA ALA A 600 13.23 -14.49 16.16
C ALA A 600 12.45 -15.71 16.69
N ARG A 601 12.23 -16.74 15.86
CA ARG A 601 11.45 -17.95 16.19
C ARG A 601 10.05 -17.63 16.72
N VAL A 602 9.37 -16.68 16.09
CA VAL A 602 8.03 -16.25 16.51
C VAL A 602 6.93 -17.03 15.78
N SER A 603 5.88 -17.37 16.51
CA SER A 603 4.66 -17.97 15.99
C SER A 603 3.72 -16.90 15.37
N PRO A 604 2.70 -17.30 14.61
CA PRO A 604 1.66 -16.37 14.13
C PRO A 604 0.94 -15.60 15.24
N ALA A 605 0.71 -16.24 16.39
CA ALA A 605 0.11 -15.61 17.57
C ALA A 605 1.02 -14.53 18.15
N ASP A 606 2.32 -14.77 18.16
CA ASP A 606 3.32 -13.80 18.63
C ASP A 606 3.38 -12.57 17.72
N LYS A 607 3.32 -12.78 16.40
CA LYS A 607 3.26 -11.66 15.42
C LYS A 607 2.09 -10.73 15.73
N LEU A 608 0.91 -11.31 16.00
CA LEU A 608 -0.27 -10.54 16.40
C LEU A 608 -0.06 -9.78 17.71
N ARG A 609 0.49 -10.46 18.72
CA ARG A 609 0.75 -9.91 20.05
C ARG A 609 1.76 -8.75 20.02
N ILE A 610 2.82 -8.85 19.20
CA ILE A 610 3.81 -7.78 18.97
C ILE A 610 3.12 -6.56 18.37
N ILE A 611 2.30 -6.73 17.31
CA ILE A 611 1.58 -5.62 16.67
C ILE A 611 0.63 -4.94 17.66
N GLN A 612 -0.11 -5.70 18.47
CA GLN A 612 -1.00 -5.15 19.48
C GLN A 612 -0.25 -4.34 20.54
N SER A 613 0.91 -4.81 20.98
CA SER A 613 1.79 -4.11 21.91
C SER A 613 2.31 -2.78 21.34
N LEU A 614 2.78 -2.78 20.09
CA LEU A 614 3.18 -1.56 19.41
C LEU A 614 2.06 -0.52 19.35
N LYS A 615 0.82 -0.96 19.10
CA LYS A 615 -0.35 -0.05 19.08
C LYS A 615 -0.69 0.46 20.48
N ARG A 616 -0.64 -0.37 21.54
CA ARG A 616 -0.84 0.06 22.93
C ARG A 616 0.18 1.11 23.34
N THR A 617 1.43 1.00 22.89
CA THR A 617 2.50 1.98 23.15
C THR A 617 2.38 3.27 22.32
N GLY A 618 1.36 3.38 21.47
CA GLY A 618 1.04 4.58 20.67
C GLY A 618 1.86 4.71 19.38
N GLU A 619 2.48 3.62 18.92
CA GLU A 619 3.13 3.55 17.62
C GLU A 619 2.09 3.33 16.51
N VAL A 620 2.41 3.79 15.31
CA VAL A 620 1.65 3.50 14.09
C VAL A 620 2.43 2.44 13.32
N ALA A 621 1.94 1.21 13.41
CA ALA A 621 2.65 0.04 12.90
C ALA A 621 2.20 -0.35 11.49
N ALA A 622 3.16 -0.46 10.56
CA ALA A 622 2.99 -1.18 9.31
C ALA A 622 3.53 -2.61 9.48
N MET A 623 2.79 -3.62 9.03
CA MET A 623 3.19 -5.03 9.08
C MET A 623 3.23 -5.60 7.67
N THR A 624 4.34 -6.28 7.30
CA THR A 624 4.43 -7.03 6.04
C THR A 624 4.28 -8.53 6.29
N GLY A 625 3.70 -9.23 5.34
CA GLY A 625 3.59 -10.68 5.35
C GLY A 625 3.16 -11.22 3.98
N ASP A 626 3.38 -12.50 3.76
CA ASP A 626 3.06 -13.19 2.51
C ASP A 626 2.12 -14.40 2.71
N GLY A 627 2.08 -14.96 3.91
CA GLY A 627 1.35 -16.19 4.22
C GLY A 627 0.01 -16.01 4.94
N VAL A 628 -0.74 -17.10 4.98
CA VAL A 628 -1.97 -17.20 5.79
C VAL A 628 -1.68 -16.90 7.27
N ASN A 629 -0.51 -17.33 7.75
CA ASN A 629 -0.03 -17.15 9.11
C ASN A 629 0.15 -15.69 9.52
N ASP A 630 0.36 -14.80 8.55
CA ASP A 630 0.54 -13.36 8.77
C ASP A 630 -0.78 -12.59 8.77
N SER A 631 -1.83 -13.15 8.20
CA SER A 631 -3.10 -12.47 7.97
C SER A 631 -3.73 -11.86 9.24
N PRO A 632 -3.70 -12.52 10.43
CA PRO A 632 -4.18 -11.89 11.65
C PRO A 632 -3.38 -10.65 12.05
N ALA A 633 -2.05 -10.70 11.91
CA ALA A 633 -1.16 -9.58 12.21
C ALA A 633 -1.31 -8.44 11.18
N LEU A 634 -1.44 -8.76 9.88
CA LEU A 634 -1.73 -7.81 8.80
C LEU A 634 -3.03 -7.05 9.06
N LYS A 635 -4.10 -7.76 9.43
CA LYS A 635 -5.41 -7.16 9.73
C LYS A 635 -5.41 -6.32 11.01
N ALA A 636 -4.60 -6.69 12.00
CA ALA A 636 -4.49 -5.98 13.27
C ALA A 636 -3.61 -4.73 13.19
N ALA A 637 -2.66 -4.68 12.26
CA ALA A 637 -1.78 -3.53 12.06
C ALA A 637 -2.58 -2.26 11.68
N ASP A 638 -1.95 -1.10 11.83
CA ASP A 638 -2.53 0.14 11.30
C ASP A 638 -2.45 0.18 9.78
N ILE A 639 -1.48 -0.54 9.20
CA ILE A 639 -1.29 -0.74 7.77
C ILE A 639 -0.80 -2.17 7.54
N GLY A 640 -1.66 -3.03 7.02
CA GLY A 640 -1.27 -4.34 6.51
C GLY A 640 -0.69 -4.21 5.10
N VAL A 641 0.45 -4.87 4.85
CA VAL A 641 1.17 -4.84 3.57
C VAL A 641 1.42 -6.27 3.12
N ALA A 642 0.77 -6.71 2.05
CA ALA A 642 0.97 -8.04 1.49
C ALA A 642 1.96 -8.03 0.31
N MET A 643 2.62 -9.16 0.12
CA MET A 643 3.42 -9.42 -1.08
C MET A 643 2.50 -9.66 -2.27
N GLY A 644 2.88 -9.21 -3.46
CA GLY A 644 2.08 -9.33 -4.68
C GLY A 644 2.39 -10.58 -5.48
N ILE A 645 3.67 -10.97 -5.51
CA ILE A 645 4.18 -12.13 -6.25
C ILE A 645 4.06 -13.39 -5.38
N THR A 646 4.72 -13.38 -4.21
CA THR A 646 4.78 -14.54 -3.31
C THR A 646 3.60 -14.62 -2.34
N GLY A 647 2.84 -13.52 -2.17
CA GLY A 647 1.76 -13.46 -1.20
C GLY A 647 0.55 -14.30 -1.59
N THR A 648 -0.01 -15.02 -0.60
CA THR A 648 -1.28 -15.74 -0.73
C THR A 648 -2.44 -14.74 -0.87
N ASP A 649 -3.54 -15.18 -1.46
CA ASP A 649 -4.72 -14.32 -1.62
C ASP A 649 -5.31 -13.89 -0.28
N VAL A 650 -5.18 -14.74 0.75
CA VAL A 650 -5.57 -14.42 2.13
C VAL A 650 -4.77 -13.25 2.69
N ALA A 651 -3.44 -13.27 2.51
CA ALA A 651 -2.59 -12.16 2.93
C ALA A 651 -2.94 -10.87 2.16
N LYS A 652 -3.16 -10.99 0.83
CA LYS A 652 -3.59 -9.87 -0.01
C LYS A 652 -4.94 -9.30 0.42
N ASP A 653 -5.88 -10.16 0.83
CA ASP A 653 -7.22 -9.70 1.27
C ASP A 653 -7.18 -9.04 2.65
N ALA A 654 -6.39 -9.55 3.57
CA ALA A 654 -6.19 -8.96 4.89
C ALA A 654 -5.50 -7.58 4.83
N ALA A 655 -4.70 -7.33 3.79
CA ALA A 655 -3.85 -6.15 3.67
C ALA A 655 -4.59 -4.88 3.19
N ASP A 656 -4.01 -3.73 3.52
CA ASP A 656 -4.41 -2.41 3.03
C ASP A 656 -3.63 -1.98 1.79
N MET A 657 -2.42 -2.57 1.60
CA MET A 657 -1.52 -2.30 0.48
C MET A 657 -0.89 -3.61 -0.01
N ILE A 658 -0.69 -3.74 -1.32
CA ILE A 658 0.00 -4.87 -1.95
C ILE A 658 1.26 -4.34 -2.66
N LEU A 659 2.38 -5.04 -2.48
CA LEU A 659 3.66 -4.75 -3.15
C LEU A 659 3.78 -5.61 -4.40
N LEU A 660 3.57 -5.04 -5.58
CA LEU A 660 3.61 -5.79 -6.84
C LEU A 660 5.02 -6.30 -7.22
N ASP A 661 6.05 -5.88 -6.50
CA ASP A 661 7.47 -6.26 -6.69
C ASP A 661 8.09 -6.92 -5.46
N ASP A 662 7.29 -7.23 -4.44
CA ASP A 662 7.70 -7.80 -3.15
C ASP A 662 8.91 -7.08 -2.51
N SER A 663 9.05 -5.78 -2.77
CA SER A 663 10.23 -5.03 -2.34
C SER A 663 9.97 -4.12 -1.15
N PHE A 664 10.78 -4.24 -0.10
CA PHE A 664 10.77 -3.32 1.05
C PHE A 664 11.00 -1.85 0.62
N THR A 665 11.75 -1.61 -0.46
CA THR A 665 12.01 -0.27 -1.00
C THR A 665 10.72 0.43 -1.41
N THR A 666 9.77 -0.32 -1.92
CA THR A 666 8.44 0.17 -2.31
C THR A 666 7.63 0.64 -1.10
N ILE A 667 7.80 0.03 0.08
CA ILE A 667 7.18 0.52 1.33
C ILE A 667 7.72 1.91 1.69
N ALA A 668 9.04 2.08 1.67
CA ALA A 668 9.67 3.38 1.95
C ALA A 668 9.20 4.46 0.97
N TYR A 669 9.02 4.11 -0.31
CA TYR A 669 8.44 5.00 -1.32
C TYR A 669 6.97 5.33 -1.01
N ALA A 670 6.15 4.34 -0.66
CA ALA A 670 4.74 4.54 -0.31
C ALA A 670 4.58 5.46 0.90
N ILE A 671 5.40 5.30 1.92
CA ILE A 671 5.44 6.21 3.08
C ILE A 671 5.80 7.65 2.67
N LYS A 672 6.80 7.82 1.80
CA LYS A 672 7.18 9.13 1.26
C LYS A 672 6.01 9.80 0.52
N GLU A 673 5.30 9.05 -0.32
CA GLU A 673 4.12 9.56 -1.03
C GLU A 673 2.93 9.80 -0.07
N GLY A 674 2.71 8.96 0.93
CA GLY A 674 1.71 9.18 1.98
C GLY A 674 1.97 10.50 2.74
N ARG A 675 3.22 10.76 3.13
CA ARG A 675 3.65 12.04 3.73
C ARG A 675 3.42 13.24 2.80
N ARG A 676 3.68 13.07 1.50
CA ARG A 676 3.40 14.08 0.48
C ARG A 676 1.92 14.41 0.40
N VAL A 677 1.07 13.38 0.28
CA VAL A 677 -0.39 13.53 0.23
C VAL A 677 -0.90 14.28 1.47
N TYR A 678 -0.49 13.83 2.66
CA TYR A 678 -0.88 14.45 3.92
C TYR A 678 -0.48 15.94 3.99
N ARG A 679 0.78 16.28 3.67
CA ARG A 679 1.25 17.66 3.64
C ARG A 679 0.52 18.52 2.62
N ASN A 680 0.23 17.97 1.44
CA ASN A 680 -0.50 18.71 0.40
C ASN A 680 -1.94 18.98 0.84
N ILE A 681 -2.60 18.04 1.52
CA ILE A 681 -3.92 18.28 2.14
C ILE A 681 -3.83 19.40 3.19
N GLN A 682 -2.81 19.41 4.06
CA GLN A 682 -2.60 20.49 5.03
C GLN A 682 -2.38 21.85 4.33
N LYS A 683 -1.64 21.91 3.21
CA LYS A 683 -1.46 23.13 2.41
C LYS A 683 -2.79 23.65 1.86
N VAL A 684 -3.63 22.76 1.34
CA VAL A 684 -4.97 23.08 0.82
C VAL A 684 -5.86 23.63 1.94
N ILE A 685 -5.90 22.94 3.10
CA ILE A 685 -6.66 23.37 4.28
C ILE A 685 -6.22 24.77 4.71
N GLN A 686 -4.92 24.99 4.88
CA GLN A 686 -4.38 26.29 5.28
C GLN A 686 -4.74 27.38 4.29
N PHE A 687 -4.62 27.09 2.99
CA PHE A 687 -4.90 28.03 1.91
C PHE A 687 -6.36 28.51 1.91
N LEU A 688 -7.31 27.57 1.95
CA LEU A 688 -8.75 27.86 1.91
C LEU A 688 -9.20 28.56 3.20
N LEU A 689 -8.82 28.06 4.39
CA LEU A 689 -9.25 28.63 5.65
C LEU A 689 -8.76 30.06 5.89
N VAL A 690 -7.56 30.40 5.40
CA VAL A 690 -7.07 31.78 5.53
C VAL A 690 -7.89 32.74 4.67
N GLY A 691 -8.33 32.33 3.48
CA GLY A 691 -9.24 33.11 2.65
C GLY A 691 -10.55 33.39 3.39
N ASN A 692 -11.20 32.34 3.88
CA ASN A 692 -12.49 32.46 4.57
C ASN A 692 -12.40 33.33 5.83
N ILE A 693 -11.33 33.20 6.64
CA ILE A 693 -11.13 34.08 7.82
C ILE A 693 -10.95 35.54 7.38
N ALA A 694 -10.21 35.80 6.30
CA ALA A 694 -10.02 37.15 5.80
C ALA A 694 -11.34 37.78 5.34
N GLU A 695 -12.18 37.05 4.64
CA GLU A 695 -13.51 37.51 4.20
C GLU A 695 -14.42 37.83 5.40
N ILE A 696 -14.49 36.90 6.36
CA ILE A 696 -15.30 37.07 7.60
C ILE A 696 -14.87 38.30 8.37
N LEU A 697 -13.57 38.43 8.64
CA LEU A 697 -13.07 39.54 9.43
C LEU A 697 -13.23 40.90 8.73
N THR A 698 -13.07 40.94 7.40
CA THR A 698 -13.28 42.18 6.62
C THR A 698 -14.73 42.67 6.73
N LEU A 699 -15.72 41.77 6.56
CA LEU A 699 -17.14 42.12 6.71
C LEU A 699 -17.50 42.47 8.16
N PHE A 700 -16.98 41.74 9.14
CA PHE A 700 -17.20 41.97 10.54
C PHE A 700 -16.70 43.36 10.97
N VAL A 701 -15.45 43.71 10.59
CA VAL A 701 -14.86 45.04 10.90
C VAL A 701 -15.67 46.15 10.25
N ALA A 702 -16.04 46.03 8.99
CA ALA A 702 -16.87 47.04 8.33
C ALA A 702 -18.23 47.23 9.01
N THR A 703 -18.89 46.14 9.45
CA THR A 703 -20.15 46.23 10.17
C THR A 703 -19.96 46.86 11.55
N LEU A 704 -18.88 46.51 12.25
CA LEU A 704 -18.56 47.07 13.59
C LEU A 704 -18.34 48.59 13.56
N PHE A 705 -17.66 49.10 12.53
CA PHE A 705 -17.43 50.53 12.33
C PHE A 705 -18.53 51.25 11.55
N ASN A 706 -19.65 50.59 11.31
CA ASN A 706 -20.78 51.10 10.56
C ASN A 706 -20.43 51.60 9.13
N TRP A 707 -19.47 50.94 8.47
CA TRP A 707 -19.14 51.23 7.07
C TRP A 707 -20.06 50.45 6.13
N ASP A 708 -20.20 50.89 4.92
CA ASP A 708 -20.90 50.13 3.86
C ASP A 708 -20.11 48.83 3.56
N ALA A 709 -20.80 47.82 3.08
CA ALA A 709 -20.19 46.50 2.86
C ALA A 709 -19.04 46.57 1.86
N PRO A 710 -17.78 46.25 2.27
CA PRO A 710 -16.62 46.30 1.39
C PRO A 710 -16.59 45.19 0.32
N LEU A 711 -17.35 44.16 0.56
CA LEU A 711 -17.46 43.00 -0.33
C LEU A 711 -18.93 42.59 -0.48
N LEU A 712 -19.34 42.33 -1.71
CA LEU A 712 -20.67 41.76 -2.01
C LEU A 712 -20.64 40.24 -2.02
N ALA A 713 -21.80 39.59 -1.95
CA ALA A 713 -21.93 38.13 -2.09
C ALA A 713 -21.27 37.60 -3.35
N VAL A 714 -21.47 38.27 -4.46
CA VAL A 714 -20.91 37.93 -5.77
C VAL A 714 -19.38 37.99 -5.80
N HIS A 715 -18.78 38.93 -5.07
CA HIS A 715 -17.33 39.04 -4.94
C HIS A 715 -16.74 37.82 -4.21
N ILE A 716 -17.33 37.46 -3.08
CA ILE A 716 -16.92 36.33 -2.24
C ILE A 716 -17.05 35.00 -3.01
N LEU A 717 -18.21 34.79 -3.63
CA LEU A 717 -18.45 33.60 -4.44
C LEU A 717 -17.43 33.46 -5.57
N TRP A 718 -17.10 34.57 -6.26
CA TRP A 718 -16.12 34.57 -7.32
C TRP A 718 -14.70 34.28 -6.81
N VAL A 719 -14.31 34.87 -5.70
CA VAL A 719 -13.00 34.62 -5.08
C VAL A 719 -12.89 33.13 -4.73
N ASN A 720 -13.89 32.54 -4.09
CA ASN A 720 -13.88 31.14 -3.72
C ASN A 720 -13.90 30.18 -4.94
N LEU A 721 -14.62 30.55 -5.99
CA LEU A 721 -14.72 29.73 -7.21
C LEU A 721 -13.48 29.87 -8.12
N ALA A 722 -13.11 31.08 -8.49
CA ALA A 722 -12.13 31.33 -9.55
C ALA A 722 -10.70 31.48 -8.99
N THR A 723 -10.51 32.06 -7.81
CA THR A 723 -9.17 32.34 -7.28
C THR A 723 -8.73 31.39 -6.17
N ALA A 724 -9.66 30.63 -5.55
CA ALA A 724 -9.33 29.67 -4.50
C ALA A 724 -9.31 28.21 -5.00
N THR A 725 -10.30 27.79 -5.78
CA THR A 725 -10.46 26.36 -6.15
C THR A 725 -9.32 25.85 -7.03
N LEU A 726 -8.94 26.61 -8.07
CA LEU A 726 -7.88 26.19 -9.00
C LEU A 726 -6.48 26.11 -8.32
N PRO A 727 -6.03 27.13 -7.56
CA PRO A 727 -4.79 27.03 -6.82
C PRO A 727 -4.82 25.98 -5.71
N ALA A 728 -5.98 25.72 -5.06
CA ALA A 728 -6.11 24.65 -4.07
C ALA A 728 -5.85 23.27 -4.69
N LEU A 729 -6.45 22.99 -5.86
CA LEU A 729 -6.18 21.75 -6.61
C LEU A 729 -4.71 21.65 -7.03
N ALA A 730 -4.11 22.75 -7.49
CA ALA A 730 -2.71 22.79 -7.86
C ALA A 730 -1.76 22.54 -6.68
N LEU A 731 -2.08 23.05 -5.49
CA LEU A 731 -1.35 22.76 -4.24
C LEU A 731 -1.49 21.28 -3.85
N GLY A 732 -2.64 20.67 -4.11
CA GLY A 732 -2.89 19.26 -3.86
C GLY A 732 -1.95 18.30 -4.62
N VAL A 733 -1.44 18.72 -5.79
CA VAL A 733 -0.49 17.95 -6.60
C VAL A 733 0.96 18.39 -6.45
N ASP A 734 1.27 19.26 -5.49
CA ASP A 734 2.61 19.82 -5.30
C ASP A 734 3.67 18.70 -5.14
N PRO A 735 4.87 18.82 -5.73
CA PRO A 735 5.94 17.86 -5.58
C PRO A 735 6.35 17.64 -4.11
N ALA A 736 6.88 16.46 -3.79
CA ALA A 736 7.42 16.18 -2.46
C ALA A 736 8.66 17.04 -2.20
N SER A 737 8.76 17.61 -1.00
CA SER A 737 9.98 18.27 -0.56
C SER A 737 11.14 17.28 -0.51
N LYS A 738 12.34 17.71 -0.93
CA LYS A 738 13.57 16.90 -0.85
C LYS A 738 13.87 16.40 0.56
N ASN A 739 13.42 17.12 1.57
CA ASN A 739 13.64 16.81 2.98
C ASN A 739 12.47 16.06 3.63
N ILE A 740 11.48 15.57 2.87
CA ILE A 740 10.27 14.97 3.44
C ILE A 740 10.57 13.76 4.32
N MET A 741 11.61 12.98 3.95
CA MET A 741 12.11 11.81 4.70
C MET A 741 13.20 12.15 5.73
N LYS A 742 13.42 13.43 6.04
CA LYS A 742 14.31 13.89 7.14
C LYS A 742 13.54 14.38 8.37
N HIS A 743 12.22 14.43 8.30
CA HIS A 743 11.36 14.83 9.40
C HIS A 743 10.72 13.62 10.08
N LYS A 744 10.55 13.71 11.40
CA LYS A 744 9.84 12.68 12.17
C LYS A 744 8.38 12.56 11.69
N PRO A 745 7.74 11.40 11.85
CA PRO A 745 6.33 11.22 11.56
C PRO A 745 5.46 12.19 12.34
N VAL A 746 4.40 12.68 11.71
CA VAL A 746 3.37 13.46 12.40
C VAL A 746 2.49 12.48 13.17
N LYS A 747 2.24 12.72 14.45
CA LYS A 747 1.38 11.86 15.27
C LYS A 747 0.01 11.69 14.60
N SER A 748 -0.41 10.47 14.42
CA SER A 748 -1.69 10.11 13.81
C SER A 748 -2.85 10.83 14.52
N GLY A 749 -3.75 11.42 13.76
CA GLY A 749 -4.99 11.99 14.28
C GLY A 749 -5.09 13.51 14.35
N THR A 750 -4.01 14.26 14.21
CA THR A 750 -4.03 15.74 14.32
C THR A 750 -3.84 16.44 12.98
N LEU A 751 -4.88 16.42 12.11
CA LEU A 751 -4.88 17.23 10.88
C LEU A 751 -4.70 18.72 11.15
N PHE A 752 -5.22 19.18 12.31
CA PHE A 752 -5.16 20.55 12.79
C PHE A 752 -4.14 20.68 13.92
N GLU A 753 -2.86 20.62 13.55
CA GLU A 753 -1.78 20.95 14.48
C GLU A 753 -1.94 22.38 15.00
N LYS A 754 -1.57 22.63 16.26
CA LYS A 754 -1.62 23.98 16.87
C LYS A 754 -0.90 25.01 16.02
N ASP A 755 0.20 24.62 15.37
CA ASP A 755 0.96 25.47 14.47
C ASP A 755 0.21 25.82 13.17
N LEU A 756 -0.56 24.89 12.61
CA LEU A 756 -1.43 25.14 11.47
C LEU A 756 -2.51 26.14 11.81
N VAL A 757 -3.23 25.93 12.93
CA VAL A 757 -4.29 26.83 13.40
C VAL A 757 -3.74 28.23 13.64
N ARG A 758 -2.59 28.36 14.32
CA ARG A 758 -1.93 29.64 14.54
C ARG A 758 -1.60 30.36 13.23
N ARG A 759 -1.06 29.63 12.23
CA ARG A 759 -0.77 30.20 10.89
C ARG A 759 -2.05 30.64 10.18
N VAL A 760 -3.09 29.85 10.21
CA VAL A 760 -4.39 30.18 9.60
C VAL A 760 -4.95 31.46 10.19
N ILE A 761 -4.99 31.58 11.52
CA ILE A 761 -5.51 32.78 12.20
C ILE A 761 -4.64 34.01 11.91
N THR A 762 -3.33 33.92 12.11
CA THR A 762 -2.44 35.08 11.93
C THR A 762 -2.40 35.61 10.50
N GLN A 763 -2.38 34.68 9.50
CA GLN A 763 -2.41 35.07 8.10
C GLN A 763 -3.79 35.60 7.68
N GLY A 764 -4.89 35.02 8.19
CA GLY A 764 -6.25 35.47 7.92
C GLY A 764 -6.48 36.89 8.43
N ILE A 765 -6.07 37.18 9.67
CA ILE A 765 -6.12 38.53 10.25
C ILE A 765 -5.32 39.52 9.39
N PHE A 766 -4.13 39.16 8.95
CA PHE A 766 -3.29 40.04 8.15
C PHE A 766 -3.92 40.38 6.79
N VAL A 767 -4.45 39.34 6.07
CA VAL A 767 -5.13 39.58 4.79
C VAL A 767 -6.40 40.42 4.98
N ALA A 768 -7.17 40.14 6.05
CA ALA A 768 -8.33 40.99 6.39
C ALA A 768 -7.94 42.45 6.59
N ALA A 769 -6.85 42.70 7.32
CA ALA A 769 -6.35 44.05 7.54
C ALA A 769 -5.97 44.75 6.22
N MET A 770 -5.26 44.04 5.31
CA MET A 770 -4.91 44.59 3.99
C MET A 770 -6.13 44.86 3.12
N THR A 771 -7.10 43.95 3.12
CA THR A 771 -8.36 44.12 2.36
C THR A 771 -9.20 45.28 2.91
N THR A 772 -9.30 45.43 4.24
CA THR A 772 -10.00 46.53 4.89
C THR A 772 -9.30 47.86 4.65
N CYS A 773 -7.98 47.89 4.69
CA CYS A 773 -7.16 49.06 4.38
C CYS A 773 -7.38 49.51 2.91
N ALA A 774 -7.40 48.53 1.97
CA ALA A 774 -7.67 48.81 0.57
C ALA A 774 -9.08 49.42 0.36
N TYR A 775 -10.07 48.93 1.08
CA TYR A 775 -11.42 49.50 1.06
C TYR A 775 -11.42 50.96 1.55
N TRP A 776 -10.81 51.21 2.72
CA TRP A 776 -10.77 52.54 3.31
C TRP A 776 -10.04 53.56 2.43
N ILE A 777 -8.87 53.19 1.87
CA ILE A 777 -8.11 54.05 0.95
C ILE A 777 -8.93 54.32 -0.30
N GLY A 778 -9.48 53.26 -0.95
CA GLY A 778 -10.27 53.40 -2.15
C GLY A 778 -11.54 54.24 -1.97
N ALA A 779 -12.22 54.03 -0.85
CA ALA A 779 -13.40 54.82 -0.51
C ALA A 779 -13.06 56.33 -0.32
N SER A 780 -11.91 56.66 0.23
CA SER A 780 -11.43 58.02 0.36
C SER A 780 -10.98 58.66 -0.97
N MET A 781 -10.53 57.87 -1.96
CA MET A 781 -10.06 58.37 -3.26
C MET A 781 -11.16 58.52 -4.30
N GLY A 782 -12.10 57.56 -4.37
CA GLY A 782 -13.11 57.49 -5.43
C GLY A 782 -14.52 57.07 -4.99
N GLY A 783 -14.78 57.06 -3.68
CA GLY A 783 -16.08 56.68 -3.14
C GLY A 783 -16.25 55.16 -2.93
N HIS A 784 -17.42 54.79 -2.45
CA HIS A 784 -17.71 53.41 -1.99
C HIS A 784 -17.37 52.30 -3.03
N VAL A 785 -17.81 52.48 -4.30
CA VAL A 785 -17.58 51.48 -5.35
C VAL A 785 -16.10 51.30 -5.68
N THR A 786 -15.31 52.38 -5.65
CA THR A 786 -13.85 52.26 -5.82
C THR A 786 -13.23 51.52 -4.62
N GLY A 787 -13.68 51.78 -3.40
CA GLY A 787 -13.25 51.02 -2.24
C GLY A 787 -13.59 49.54 -2.33
N GLN A 788 -14.77 49.18 -2.76
CA GLN A 788 -15.19 47.80 -3.02
C GLN A 788 -14.30 47.10 -4.07
N THR A 789 -14.07 47.78 -5.19
CA THR A 789 -13.23 47.25 -6.27
C THR A 789 -11.80 46.98 -5.81
N MET A 790 -11.19 47.95 -5.07
CA MET A 790 -9.85 47.78 -4.52
C MET A 790 -9.80 46.65 -3.48
N ALA A 791 -10.78 46.56 -2.57
CA ALA A 791 -10.85 45.48 -1.57
C ALA A 791 -10.98 44.09 -2.24
N PHE A 792 -11.85 44.00 -3.21
CA PHE A 792 -12.03 42.75 -3.99
C PHE A 792 -10.74 42.35 -4.73
N CYS A 793 -10.06 43.30 -5.38
CA CYS A 793 -8.79 43.01 -6.07
C CYS A 793 -7.69 42.59 -5.06
N VAL A 794 -7.55 43.28 -3.92
CA VAL A 794 -6.53 42.95 -2.92
C VAL A 794 -6.80 41.54 -2.33
N LEU A 795 -8.04 41.19 -2.04
CA LEU A 795 -8.41 39.88 -1.54
C LEU A 795 -8.06 38.78 -2.57
N ALA A 796 -8.51 38.95 -3.81
CA ALA A 796 -8.29 37.97 -4.88
C ALA A 796 -6.80 37.79 -5.22
N PHE A 797 -6.07 38.88 -5.42
CA PHE A 797 -4.62 38.81 -5.74
C PHE A 797 -3.79 38.32 -4.56
N SER A 798 -4.12 38.71 -3.32
CA SER A 798 -3.48 38.15 -2.14
C SER A 798 -3.63 36.64 -2.03
N GLN A 799 -4.83 36.11 -2.32
CA GLN A 799 -5.06 34.66 -2.36
C GLN A 799 -4.21 33.98 -3.43
N MET A 800 -4.26 34.44 -4.67
CA MET A 800 -3.50 33.85 -5.79
C MET A 800 -2.00 33.84 -5.54
N LEU A 801 -1.46 34.94 -5.03
CA LEU A 801 -0.04 35.09 -4.73
C LEU A 801 0.40 34.23 -3.54
N ARG A 802 -0.42 34.14 -2.51
CA ARG A 802 -0.15 33.30 -1.33
C ARG A 802 -0.10 31.82 -1.62
N ALA A 803 -0.75 31.34 -2.67
CA ALA A 803 -0.66 29.94 -3.08
C ALA A 803 0.81 29.51 -3.30
N PHE A 804 1.66 30.40 -3.79
CA PHE A 804 3.10 30.13 -3.94
C PHE A 804 3.83 30.06 -2.59
N ASN A 805 3.45 30.85 -1.60
CA ASN A 805 4.03 30.81 -0.26
C ASN A 805 3.63 29.58 0.55
N GLN A 806 2.43 29.03 0.29
CA GLN A 806 1.92 27.83 0.96
C GLN A 806 2.66 26.55 0.58
N ARG A 807 3.47 26.55 -0.48
CA ARG A 807 4.26 25.40 -0.92
C ARG A 807 5.23 24.92 0.15
N SER A 808 5.88 25.85 0.88
CA SER A 808 6.76 25.51 1.99
C SER A 808 6.47 26.40 3.22
N ASN A 809 6.48 25.79 4.40
CA ASN A 809 6.33 26.49 5.68
C ASN A 809 7.67 26.94 6.30
N THR A 810 8.79 26.48 5.75
CA THR A 810 10.15 26.69 6.29
C THR A 810 11.08 27.38 5.31
N GLU A 811 10.97 27.08 4.03
CA GLU A 811 11.85 27.63 3.00
C GLU A 811 11.23 28.84 2.30
N PRO A 812 12.02 29.85 1.97
CA PRO A 812 11.57 31.02 1.22
C PRO A 812 11.04 30.67 -0.17
N ILE A 813 10.16 31.51 -0.72
CA ILE A 813 9.51 31.30 -2.01
C ILE A 813 10.50 31.19 -3.19
N TRP A 814 11.66 31.85 -3.10
CA TRP A 814 12.71 31.83 -4.12
C TRP A 814 13.58 30.57 -4.08
N VAL A 815 13.50 29.77 -3.01
CA VAL A 815 14.22 28.49 -2.91
C VAL A 815 13.37 27.38 -3.51
N ARG A 816 13.85 26.80 -4.63
CA ARG A 816 13.15 25.71 -5.34
C ARG A 816 13.36 24.35 -4.68
N ALA A 817 13.19 24.28 -3.36
CA ALA A 817 13.40 23.05 -2.59
C ALA A 817 12.44 21.92 -2.99
N GLU A 818 11.24 22.26 -3.49
CA GLU A 818 10.17 21.32 -3.84
C GLU A 818 10.00 21.12 -5.37
N GLY A 819 10.92 21.64 -6.19
CA GLY A 819 10.80 21.61 -7.65
C GLY A 819 9.76 22.60 -8.20
N ILE A 820 9.49 22.54 -9.51
CA ILE A 820 8.51 23.40 -10.17
C ILE A 820 7.15 22.71 -10.13
N ASN A 821 6.10 23.46 -9.77
CA ASN A 821 4.71 23.03 -9.90
C ASN A 821 4.07 23.75 -11.07
N PRO A 822 4.01 23.13 -12.28
CA PRO A 822 3.44 23.79 -13.45
C PRO A 822 1.93 24.03 -13.30
N TRP A 823 1.21 23.18 -12.59
CA TRP A 823 -0.22 23.35 -12.34
C TRP A 823 -0.53 24.59 -11.52
N LEU A 824 0.36 24.97 -10.58
CA LEU A 824 0.20 26.19 -9.80
C LEU A 824 0.40 27.43 -10.67
N ILE A 825 1.33 27.39 -11.62
CA ILE A 825 1.56 28.50 -12.57
C ILE A 825 0.35 28.62 -13.51
N ILE A 826 -0.13 27.49 -14.05
CA ILE A 826 -1.31 27.47 -14.92
C ILE A 826 -2.54 27.99 -14.17
N SER A 827 -2.78 27.53 -12.93
CA SER A 827 -3.90 28.01 -12.11
C SER A 827 -3.84 29.52 -11.86
N PHE A 828 -2.64 30.04 -11.58
CA PHE A 828 -2.42 31.47 -11.39
C PHE A 828 -2.76 32.26 -12.66
N VAL A 829 -2.26 31.83 -13.81
CA VAL A 829 -2.53 32.50 -15.11
C VAL A 829 -4.02 32.46 -15.44
N VAL A 830 -4.66 31.31 -15.29
CA VAL A 830 -6.10 31.17 -15.56
C VAL A 830 -6.93 32.05 -14.61
N SER A 831 -6.62 32.03 -13.30
CA SER A 831 -7.31 32.89 -12.34
C SER A 831 -7.09 34.38 -12.61
N ALA A 832 -5.87 34.77 -13.03
CA ALA A 832 -5.57 36.15 -13.39
C ALA A 832 -6.34 36.60 -14.65
N LEU A 833 -6.47 35.72 -15.67
CA LEU A 833 -7.28 35.99 -16.86
C LEU A 833 -8.77 36.14 -16.51
N LEU A 834 -9.29 35.26 -15.65
CA LEU A 834 -10.68 35.32 -15.16
C LEU A 834 -10.93 36.63 -14.39
N MET A 835 -9.99 37.07 -13.55
CA MET A 835 -10.05 38.36 -12.85
C MET A 835 -10.02 39.55 -13.86
N ALA A 836 -9.13 39.49 -14.86
CA ALA A 836 -9.07 40.51 -15.90
C ALA A 836 -10.40 40.59 -16.69
N CYS A 837 -11.03 39.47 -17.00
CA CYS A 837 -12.35 39.46 -17.67
C CYS A 837 -13.39 40.26 -16.89
N ILE A 838 -13.49 40.06 -15.55
CA ILE A 838 -14.48 40.77 -14.74
C ILE A 838 -14.16 42.27 -14.64
N LEU A 839 -12.87 42.61 -14.54
CA LEU A 839 -12.43 43.99 -14.32
C LEU A 839 -12.53 44.84 -15.56
N PHE A 840 -12.35 44.25 -16.78
CA PHE A 840 -12.24 44.99 -18.03
C PHE A 840 -13.38 44.77 -19.03
N VAL A 841 -14.25 43.75 -18.86
CA VAL A 841 -15.42 43.55 -19.69
C VAL A 841 -16.60 44.34 -19.13
N PRO A 842 -17.15 45.39 -19.82
CA PRO A 842 -18.12 46.29 -19.24
C PRO A 842 -19.39 45.60 -18.67
N ALA A 843 -19.87 44.57 -19.38
CA ALA A 843 -21.06 43.82 -18.91
C ALA A 843 -20.83 43.07 -17.62
N LEU A 844 -19.62 42.48 -17.47
CA LEU A 844 -19.23 41.77 -16.24
C LEU A 844 -18.91 42.77 -15.12
N GLN A 845 -18.22 43.85 -15.45
CA GLN A 845 -17.86 44.89 -14.49
C GLN A 845 -19.12 45.48 -13.84
N SER A 846 -20.16 45.77 -14.61
CA SER A 846 -21.43 46.26 -14.07
C SER A 846 -22.16 45.19 -13.25
N ALA A 847 -22.14 43.93 -13.67
CA ALA A 847 -22.76 42.81 -12.97
C ALA A 847 -22.12 42.54 -11.61
N PHE A 848 -20.83 42.80 -11.49
CA PHE A 848 -20.07 42.69 -10.23
C PHE A 848 -20.01 44.04 -9.47
N GLN A 849 -20.66 45.08 -9.91
CA GLN A 849 -20.68 46.43 -9.34
C GLN A 849 -19.27 46.98 -9.12
N LEU A 850 -18.37 46.81 -10.10
CA LEU A 850 -16.98 47.24 -10.07
C LEU A 850 -16.79 48.53 -10.89
N THR A 851 -15.69 49.23 -10.63
CA THR A 851 -15.27 50.41 -11.39
C THR A 851 -13.85 50.23 -11.91
N LEU A 852 -13.50 50.94 -12.98
CA LEU A 852 -12.12 50.97 -13.47
C LEU A 852 -11.23 51.72 -12.47
N LEU A 853 -10.10 51.15 -12.13
CA LEU A 853 -9.10 51.72 -11.23
C LEU A 853 -8.06 52.53 -12.04
N ASP A 854 -7.65 53.66 -11.49
CA ASP A 854 -6.54 54.44 -12.04
C ASP A 854 -5.17 53.82 -11.72
N GLY A 855 -4.09 54.38 -12.31
CA GLY A 855 -2.73 53.86 -12.13
C GLY A 855 -2.25 53.89 -10.67
N THR A 856 -2.67 54.90 -9.89
CA THR A 856 -2.31 55.04 -8.47
C THR A 856 -3.03 54.00 -7.60
N GLN A 857 -4.32 53.78 -7.90
CA GLN A 857 -5.13 52.74 -7.22
C GLN A 857 -4.57 51.37 -7.50
N TRP A 858 -4.17 51.06 -8.75
CA TRP A 858 -3.51 49.82 -9.10
C TRP A 858 -2.18 49.59 -8.36
N LEU A 859 -1.35 50.64 -8.23
CA LEU A 859 -0.11 50.56 -7.45
C LEU A 859 -0.39 50.20 -5.98
N ILE A 860 -1.44 50.77 -5.38
CA ILE A 860 -1.83 50.49 -4.02
C ILE A 860 -2.35 49.04 -3.90
N VAL A 861 -3.20 48.59 -4.82
CA VAL A 861 -3.71 47.21 -4.85
C VAL A 861 -2.56 46.21 -4.95
N ILE A 862 -1.62 46.41 -5.86
CA ILE A 862 -0.45 45.54 -6.03
C ILE A 862 0.42 45.58 -4.78
N GLY A 863 0.70 46.77 -4.23
CA GLY A 863 1.48 46.91 -3.02
C GLY A 863 0.89 46.17 -1.82
N LEU A 864 -0.38 46.37 -1.52
CA LEU A 864 -1.08 45.67 -0.43
C LEU A 864 -1.15 44.16 -0.64
N SER A 865 -1.36 43.72 -1.88
CA SER A 865 -1.36 42.28 -2.20
C SER A 865 0.01 41.64 -1.99
N LEU A 866 1.11 42.31 -2.37
CA LEU A 866 2.46 41.84 -2.16
C LEU A 866 2.86 41.82 -0.68
N MET A 867 2.29 42.70 0.17
CA MET A 867 2.53 42.68 1.63
C MET A 867 2.07 41.35 2.27
N SER A 868 1.06 40.71 1.72
CA SER A 868 0.60 39.37 2.17
C SER A 868 1.68 38.31 1.98
N ILE A 869 2.48 38.37 0.92
CA ILE A 869 3.64 37.49 0.70
C ILE A 869 4.75 37.82 1.68
N LEU A 870 5.07 39.13 1.78
CA LEU A 870 6.20 39.62 2.59
C LEU A 870 6.04 39.20 4.06
N GLN A 871 4.83 39.32 4.63
CA GLN A 871 4.53 38.87 6.00
C GLN A 871 4.89 37.42 6.24
N VAL A 872 4.53 36.52 5.32
CA VAL A 872 4.83 35.09 5.45
C VAL A 872 6.34 34.83 5.35
N GLU A 873 7.03 35.52 4.43
CA GLU A 873 8.47 35.36 4.23
C GLU A 873 9.27 35.91 5.44
N ILE A 874 8.84 37.01 6.03
CA ILE A 874 9.44 37.55 7.28
C ILE A 874 9.30 36.52 8.42
N VAL A 875 8.11 35.94 8.59
CA VAL A 875 7.88 34.93 9.64
C VAL A 875 8.76 33.68 9.42
N LYS A 876 8.94 33.24 8.16
CA LYS A 876 9.86 32.15 7.82
C LYS A 876 11.31 32.50 8.15
N ALA A 877 11.75 33.72 7.81
CA ALA A 877 13.11 34.18 8.09
C ALA A 877 13.39 34.23 9.59
N ILE A 878 12.45 34.78 10.40
CA ILE A 878 12.56 34.82 11.85
C ILE A 878 12.65 33.41 12.45
N LYS A 879 11.76 32.48 12.02
CA LYS A 879 11.82 31.10 12.50
C LYS A 879 13.14 30.42 12.16
N LYS A 880 13.67 30.64 10.96
CA LYS A 880 14.97 30.08 10.54
C LYS A 880 16.14 30.61 11.38
N HIS A 881 16.03 31.83 11.88
CA HIS A 881 17.04 32.46 12.76
C HIS A 881 16.96 31.96 14.21
N ILE A 882 15.76 31.69 14.72
CA ILE A 882 15.53 31.15 16.08
C ILE A 882 15.92 29.67 16.20
N HIS A 883 15.86 28.91 15.15
CA HIS A 883 16.18 27.48 15.12
C HIS A 883 17.60 27.16 14.61
N LYS A 884 18.42 28.19 14.29
CA LYS A 884 19.88 28.09 14.18
C LYS A 884 20.53 28.32 15.53
#